data_c0dcdf047c7bfe16369a81c3adcedeef
#
_entry.id   c0dcdf047c7bfe16369a81c3adcedeef
#
_cell.length_a   1.000
_cell.length_b   1.000
_cell.length_c   1.000
_cell.angle_alpha   90.00
_cell.angle_beta   90.00
_cell.angle_gamma   90.00
#
_symmetry.space_group_name_H-M   'P 1'
#
loop_
_entity.id
_entity.type
_entity.pdbx_description
1 polymer ?
#
loop_
_entity_poly.entity_id
_entity_poly.type
_entity_poly.pdbx_seq_one_letter_code
_entity_poly.pdbx_strand_id
1 'polypeptide(L)'
;MLIDACKKTGYASVDFETTGNRIYNNDFYPTILGVCFEPGRAGVIPLGHFDSKFKKSWKTKLQKFGEEVIANENIVKVAWNAKFDMQVFHKYGIFHKGRLFDGMLAKYVLDEVRPHDLKNQVRRFLPKFGDYEEDYEGCNLPWDQKPLLGLSQYCAIDTDMCLRLFLFFEKKMMDKAFYPLFRNLIMPASNLLTKVETRGQRLDKEWHGELMEKYPRLILEAETKVRALKKVKRFEKSLIQQRLDKAISKIEEEIRESKKVIKTSDDSRKIASAERSIKNREEKIARLMAGEFNTKSEKAIIEPINFGSASQMTQLLFLDPKGFRFPVVKYTQKDKKDTDNPSSSEAVLLELQKTDKTGFIDTLLELRGLKQINNMFVKGFANLVQDDGRLHPKFHIQGTVSGRLSSSDPNAQQFPRLATNPDIRKCLVASTGRLYLMMDYSQAELRLMAHLSKCKGLLEAFAKGWDPHLSVACKKYGAKYDEIEPIYKDEQHPEYKTWKVRRKQAKHIVFGCIYCIGAAKLAEELSDPKTGLVVSPNEAKSFLEDFFTDFPEVKKFMDKQMKFMHKHGYVKTLFGRKRRCPEIFGDNQMQIVEAEHASVNIPCQGAASDMALFTSVLIDEKVNKGELPDLQEVGTVHDSIYFDTLPKDINPKTIYQLWDMARNPSTKEWFGFQIDDIDMSMDFEVGRSQGEELPFAVGYDYNRLLNFKGEWKGSKEEEYYFSLVNKCKSVDVKDYPKVYPEYFK
;
A
#
# COMPACT_ATOMS: atom_id res chain seq x y z
N MET A 1 23.39 -21.96 28.71
CA MET A 1 23.97 -20.63 29.05
C MET A 1 23.09 -19.47 28.53
N LEU A 2 22.88 -19.21 27.23
CA LEU A 2 21.98 -18.14 26.77
C LEU A 2 20.53 -18.37 27.19
N ILE A 3 20.00 -19.58 27.00
CA ILE A 3 18.64 -19.97 27.41
C ILE A 3 18.42 -19.75 28.91
N ASP A 4 19.36 -20.20 29.74
CA ASP A 4 19.24 -20.06 31.18
C ASP A 4 19.30 -18.59 31.61
N ALA A 5 20.11 -17.78 30.92
CA ALA A 5 20.19 -16.35 31.13
C ALA A 5 18.85 -15.66 30.79
N CYS A 6 18.25 -15.96 29.65
CA CYS A 6 16.92 -15.44 29.28
C CYS A 6 15.84 -15.84 30.29
N LYS A 7 15.87 -17.11 30.76
CA LYS A 7 14.92 -17.59 31.79
C LYS A 7 15.12 -16.86 33.13
N LYS A 8 16.36 -16.58 33.50
CA LYS A 8 16.69 -15.88 34.75
C LYS A 8 16.28 -14.41 34.72
N THR A 9 16.50 -13.71 33.57
CA THR A 9 16.21 -12.27 33.48
C THR A 9 14.75 -11.99 33.07
N GLY A 10 14.08 -12.97 32.44
CA GLY A 10 12.73 -12.80 31.88
C GLY A 10 12.70 -12.02 30.56
N TYR A 11 13.84 -11.78 29.91
CA TYR A 11 13.94 -11.03 28.65
C TYR A 11 14.76 -11.78 27.61
N ALA A 12 14.35 -11.63 26.35
CA ALA A 12 15.11 -12.04 25.17
C ALA A 12 14.89 -11.02 24.02
N SER A 13 15.85 -10.13 23.83
CA SER A 13 15.90 -9.31 22.62
C SER A 13 16.57 -10.12 21.52
N VAL A 14 15.91 -10.30 20.37
CA VAL A 14 16.35 -11.18 19.29
C VAL A 14 16.45 -10.43 17.97
N ASP A 15 17.41 -10.86 17.14
CA ASP A 15 17.63 -10.34 15.80
C ASP A 15 18.29 -11.41 14.94
N PHE A 16 17.80 -11.61 13.70
CA PHE A 16 18.35 -12.55 12.74
C PHE A 16 19.14 -11.84 11.65
N GLU A 17 20.33 -12.35 11.38
CA GLU A 17 20.98 -12.14 10.08
C GLU A 17 20.70 -13.34 9.18
N THR A 18 20.36 -13.08 7.91
CA THR A 18 19.86 -14.09 7.00
C THR A 18 20.49 -13.97 5.60
N THR A 19 20.34 -14.99 4.76
CA THR A 19 20.81 -14.96 3.36
C THR A 19 20.03 -13.98 2.47
N GLY A 20 18.90 -13.43 2.96
CA GLY A 20 18.07 -12.48 2.23
C GLY A 20 16.73 -12.26 2.94
N ASN A 21 15.80 -11.63 2.25
CA ASN A 21 14.48 -11.26 2.80
C ASN A 21 13.30 -12.08 2.23
N ARG A 22 13.58 -13.06 1.37
CA ARG A 22 12.59 -13.99 0.78
C ARG A 22 12.53 -15.26 1.58
N ILE A 23 11.83 -15.19 2.70
CA ILE A 23 11.84 -16.23 3.74
C ILE A 23 11.39 -17.60 3.21
N TYR A 24 10.46 -17.66 2.25
CA TYR A 24 9.87 -18.92 1.74
C TYR A 24 10.58 -19.50 0.52
N ASN A 25 11.69 -18.89 0.07
CA ASN A 25 12.58 -19.51 -0.92
C ASN A 25 13.37 -20.67 -0.30
N ASN A 26 13.75 -21.63 -1.16
CA ASN A 26 14.49 -22.83 -0.75
C ASN A 26 15.93 -22.53 -0.32
N ASP A 27 16.52 -21.47 -0.88
CA ASP A 27 17.88 -21.00 -0.59
C ASP A 27 17.95 -20.09 0.64
N PHE A 28 16.80 -19.73 1.23
CA PHE A 28 16.75 -18.91 2.45
C PHE A 28 17.09 -19.72 3.69
N TYR A 29 18.05 -19.23 4.46
CA TYR A 29 18.32 -19.69 5.83
C TYR A 29 18.89 -18.59 6.72
N PRO A 30 18.68 -18.68 8.06
CA PRO A 30 19.29 -17.77 9.01
C PRO A 30 20.77 -18.10 9.17
N THR A 31 21.63 -17.09 9.07
CA THR A 31 23.08 -17.23 9.24
C THR A 31 23.48 -17.20 10.70
N ILE A 32 22.94 -16.24 11.47
CA ILE A 32 23.15 -16.13 12.91
C ILE A 32 21.87 -15.63 13.60
N LEU A 33 21.78 -15.85 14.90
CA LEU A 33 20.76 -15.31 15.80
C LEU A 33 21.45 -14.59 16.95
N GLY A 34 21.26 -13.26 17.04
CA GLY A 34 21.64 -12.45 18.18
C GLY A 34 20.62 -12.58 19.31
N VAL A 35 21.08 -12.57 20.54
CA VAL A 35 20.23 -12.66 21.73
C VAL A 35 20.81 -11.78 22.83
N CYS A 36 20.08 -10.75 23.26
CA CYS A 36 20.42 -9.96 24.44
C CYS A 36 19.37 -10.19 25.54
N PHE A 37 19.84 -10.48 26.76
CA PHE A 37 19.01 -10.82 27.93
C PHE A 37 19.10 -9.79 29.05
N GLU A 38 20.12 -8.91 28.99
CA GLU A 38 20.37 -7.83 29.95
C GLU A 38 21.21 -6.75 29.24
N PRO A 39 20.99 -5.44 29.46
CA PRO A 39 21.79 -4.40 28.84
C PRO A 39 23.31 -4.60 29.01
N GLY A 40 24.03 -4.64 27.88
CA GLY A 40 25.46 -4.92 27.83
C GLY A 40 25.80 -6.42 27.87
N ARG A 41 24.81 -7.32 27.87
CA ARG A 41 25.03 -8.77 27.92
C ARG A 41 24.27 -9.48 26.81
N ALA A 42 24.91 -9.56 25.69
CA ALA A 42 24.38 -10.23 24.48
C ALA A 42 25.27 -11.42 24.11
N GLY A 43 24.69 -12.35 23.36
CA GLY A 43 25.43 -13.47 22.76
C GLY A 43 24.83 -13.80 21.41
N VAL A 44 25.57 -14.56 20.60
CA VAL A 44 25.16 -14.94 19.25
C VAL A 44 25.18 -16.45 19.12
N ILE A 45 24.19 -16.99 18.46
CA ILE A 45 24.12 -18.39 18.03
C ILE A 45 24.43 -18.43 16.54
N PRO A 46 25.64 -18.85 16.11
CA PRO A 46 25.95 -19.01 14.72
C PRO A 46 25.17 -20.23 14.17
N LEU A 47 24.25 -19.97 13.25
CA LEU A 47 23.36 -20.98 12.67
C LEU A 47 23.93 -21.54 11.35
N GLY A 48 23.34 -21.15 10.22
CA GLY A 48 23.73 -21.63 8.89
C GLY A 48 24.98 -20.98 8.29
N HIS A 49 25.63 -20.07 8.97
CA HIS A 49 26.84 -19.38 8.48
C HIS A 49 27.94 -20.36 8.07
N PHE A 50 28.70 -20.06 7.02
CA PHE A 50 29.71 -20.97 6.44
C PHE A 50 30.83 -21.33 7.42
N ASP A 51 31.23 -20.40 8.34
CA ASP A 51 32.21 -20.62 9.41
C ASP A 51 31.60 -21.15 10.72
N SER A 52 30.28 -21.43 10.72
CA SER A 52 29.62 -21.89 11.95
C SER A 52 30.05 -23.32 12.32
N LYS A 53 30.44 -23.52 13.57
CA LYS A 53 30.63 -24.87 14.14
C LYS A 53 29.35 -25.68 14.23
N PHE A 54 28.19 -25.03 14.10
CA PHE A 54 26.86 -25.66 14.15
C PHE A 54 26.23 -25.86 12.77
N LYS A 55 26.96 -25.62 11.67
CA LYS A 55 26.46 -25.70 10.28
C LYS A 55 25.62 -26.96 9.98
N LYS A 56 25.98 -28.11 10.56
CA LYS A 56 25.22 -29.36 10.40
C LYS A 56 24.05 -29.53 11.38
N SER A 57 24.03 -28.81 12.51
CA SER A 57 23.06 -28.97 13.61
C SER A 57 22.31 -27.68 13.94
N TRP A 58 22.38 -26.66 13.09
CA TRP A 58 21.83 -25.37 13.40
C TRP A 58 20.31 -25.39 13.59
N LYS A 59 19.58 -26.24 12.82
CA LYS A 59 18.13 -26.41 12.96
C LYS A 59 17.76 -26.89 14.37
N THR A 60 18.51 -27.88 14.89
CA THR A 60 18.32 -28.39 16.27
C THR A 60 18.63 -27.32 17.32
N LYS A 61 19.64 -26.45 17.08
CA LYS A 61 19.93 -25.33 17.99
C LYS A 61 18.84 -24.28 17.97
N LEU A 62 18.35 -23.93 16.78
CA LEU A 62 17.23 -23.00 16.60
C LEU A 62 15.97 -23.55 17.26
N GLN A 63 15.64 -24.82 17.00
CA GLN A 63 14.47 -25.48 17.61
C GLN A 63 14.53 -25.44 19.14
N LYS A 64 15.66 -25.84 19.74
CA LYS A 64 15.83 -25.81 21.18
C LYS A 64 15.67 -24.40 21.75
N PHE A 65 16.26 -23.40 21.12
CA PHE A 65 16.10 -22.00 21.55
C PHE A 65 14.64 -21.54 21.39
N GLY A 66 14.02 -21.91 20.29
CA GLY A 66 12.61 -21.60 20.00
C GLY A 66 11.66 -22.15 21.06
N GLU A 67 11.78 -23.43 21.39
CA GLU A 67 10.93 -24.10 22.39
C GLU A 67 11.14 -23.53 23.79
N GLU A 68 12.39 -23.26 24.18
CA GLU A 68 12.71 -22.89 25.55
C GLU A 68 12.64 -21.38 25.83
N VAL A 69 12.74 -20.54 24.79
CA VAL A 69 12.76 -19.07 24.93
C VAL A 69 11.59 -18.42 24.19
N ILE A 70 11.43 -18.70 22.88
CA ILE A 70 10.42 -18.02 22.06
C ILE A 70 9.01 -18.49 22.43
N ALA A 71 8.82 -19.79 22.62
CA ALA A 71 7.53 -20.38 23.05
C ALA A 71 7.28 -20.28 24.56
N ASN A 72 8.18 -19.68 25.34
CA ASN A 72 8.03 -19.52 26.78
C ASN A 72 7.23 -18.25 27.11
N GLU A 73 6.08 -18.40 27.77
CA GLU A 73 5.19 -17.29 28.11
C GLU A 73 5.77 -16.33 29.16
N ASN A 74 6.68 -16.79 30.00
CA ASN A 74 7.29 -16.03 31.09
C ASN A 74 8.46 -15.14 30.63
N ILE A 75 8.89 -15.26 29.36
CA ILE A 75 9.96 -14.45 28.78
C ILE A 75 9.32 -13.40 27.85
N VAL A 76 9.67 -12.14 28.07
CA VAL A 76 9.32 -11.05 27.16
C VAL A 76 10.25 -11.09 25.96
N LYS A 77 9.72 -11.32 24.77
CA LYS A 77 10.46 -11.22 23.51
C LYS A 77 10.48 -9.77 23.06
N VAL A 78 11.64 -9.29 22.68
CA VAL A 78 11.86 -7.94 22.19
C VAL A 78 12.54 -8.04 20.82
N ALA A 79 12.10 -7.26 19.86
CA ALA A 79 12.75 -7.15 18.56
C ALA A 79 12.51 -5.77 17.95
N TRP A 80 13.28 -5.43 16.92
CA TRP A 80 13.05 -4.25 16.11
C TRP A 80 12.50 -4.65 14.75
N ASN A 81 11.26 -4.29 14.42
CA ASN A 81 10.51 -4.86 13.29
C ASN A 81 10.27 -6.38 13.47
N ALA A 82 9.75 -6.73 14.63
CA ALA A 82 9.59 -8.10 15.14
C ALA A 82 8.92 -9.07 14.16
N LYS A 83 8.12 -8.60 13.21
CA LYS A 83 7.45 -9.43 12.23
C LYS A 83 8.43 -10.27 11.41
N PHE A 84 9.56 -9.70 11.00
CA PHE A 84 10.55 -10.42 10.21
C PHE A 84 11.14 -11.60 11.02
N ASP A 85 11.59 -11.33 12.22
CA ASP A 85 12.20 -12.37 13.08
C ASP A 85 11.20 -13.46 13.42
N MET A 86 9.96 -13.08 13.73
CA MET A 86 8.90 -14.06 14.02
C MET A 86 8.55 -14.90 12.79
N GLN A 87 8.56 -14.35 11.57
CA GLN A 87 8.36 -15.13 10.34
C GLN A 87 9.50 -16.13 10.11
N VAL A 88 10.74 -15.76 10.43
CA VAL A 88 11.86 -16.71 10.38
C VAL A 88 11.63 -17.87 11.35
N PHE A 89 11.22 -17.60 12.58
CA PHE A 89 10.84 -18.66 13.53
C PHE A 89 9.67 -19.51 13.00
N HIS A 90 8.62 -18.88 12.47
CA HIS A 90 7.43 -19.58 11.93
C HIS A 90 7.79 -20.52 10.77
N LYS A 91 8.72 -20.15 9.88
CA LYS A 91 9.22 -21.05 8.83
C LYS A 91 9.74 -22.38 9.37
N TYR A 92 10.28 -22.37 10.58
CA TYR A 92 10.80 -23.58 11.24
C TYR A 92 9.85 -24.17 12.30
N GLY A 93 8.55 -23.78 12.25
CA GLY A 93 7.51 -24.32 13.14
C GLY A 93 7.58 -23.81 14.58
N ILE A 94 8.28 -22.72 14.82
CA ILE A 94 8.43 -22.12 16.16
C ILE A 94 7.52 -20.89 16.27
N PHE A 95 6.53 -20.95 17.15
CA PHE A 95 5.57 -19.87 17.38
C PHE A 95 5.83 -19.23 18.75
N HIS A 96 5.91 -17.90 18.77
CA HIS A 96 6.08 -17.20 20.03
C HIS A 96 4.83 -17.31 20.90
N LYS A 97 5.03 -17.38 22.20
CA LYS A 97 3.98 -17.29 23.22
C LYS A 97 4.31 -16.19 24.22
N GLY A 98 3.27 -15.70 24.90
CA GLY A 98 3.40 -14.62 25.85
C GLY A 98 3.70 -13.28 25.18
N ARG A 99 4.36 -12.39 25.91
CA ARG A 99 4.54 -11.00 25.51
C ARG A 99 5.61 -10.84 24.44
N LEU A 100 5.24 -10.19 23.33
CA LEU A 100 6.16 -9.67 22.31
C LEU A 100 6.13 -8.14 22.34
N PHE A 101 7.29 -7.50 22.15
CA PHE A 101 7.43 -6.05 22.05
C PHE A 101 8.25 -5.69 20.82
N ASP A 102 7.67 -4.87 19.95
CA ASP A 102 8.33 -4.31 18.77
C ASP A 102 8.76 -2.86 19.05
N GLY A 103 10.07 -2.60 19.07
CA GLY A 103 10.62 -1.28 19.35
C GLY A 103 10.29 -0.25 18.27
N MET A 104 10.21 -0.66 17.01
CA MET A 104 9.84 0.21 15.88
C MET A 104 8.40 0.69 16.00
N LEU A 105 7.47 -0.21 16.34
CA LEU A 105 6.06 0.12 16.53
C LEU A 105 5.82 0.95 17.79
N ALA A 106 6.60 0.71 18.85
CA ALA A 106 6.58 1.54 20.05
C ALA A 106 6.99 2.99 19.73
N LYS A 107 8.09 3.17 18.99
CA LYS A 107 8.51 4.50 18.51
C LYS A 107 7.44 5.15 17.67
N TYR A 108 6.82 4.42 16.74
CA TYR A 108 5.76 4.95 15.88
C TYR A 108 4.55 5.46 16.68
N VAL A 109 4.11 4.75 17.71
CA VAL A 109 3.00 5.21 18.57
C VAL A 109 3.40 6.45 19.38
N LEU A 110 4.63 6.51 19.86
CA LEU A 110 5.16 7.67 20.59
C LEU A 110 5.39 8.88 19.68
N ASP A 111 5.81 8.65 18.45
CA ASP A 111 6.12 9.68 17.44
C ASP A 111 6.01 9.06 16.04
N GLU A 112 4.95 9.41 15.30
CA GLU A 112 4.65 8.87 13.97
C GLU A 112 5.56 9.38 12.87
N VAL A 113 6.43 10.35 13.15
CA VAL A 113 7.32 10.95 12.15
C VAL A 113 8.54 10.06 11.91
N ARG A 114 8.86 9.77 10.64
CA ARG A 114 10.05 9.01 10.25
C ARG A 114 11.34 9.78 10.61
N PRO A 115 12.48 9.11 10.76
CA PRO A 115 12.75 7.69 10.55
C PRO A 115 12.32 6.80 11.74
N HIS A 116 12.08 5.51 11.47
CA HIS A 116 11.70 4.51 12.49
C HIS A 116 12.75 3.39 12.65
N ASP A 117 13.83 3.41 11.89
CA ASP A 117 14.89 2.41 11.95
C ASP A 117 15.67 2.47 13.28
N LEU A 118 16.23 1.34 13.69
CA LEU A 118 16.92 1.16 14.97
C LEU A 118 18.03 2.20 15.15
N LYS A 119 18.85 2.39 14.17
CA LYS A 119 20.08 3.18 14.21
C LYS A 119 19.82 4.66 14.43
N ASN A 120 18.86 5.23 13.72
CA ASN A 120 18.42 6.60 13.97
C ASN A 120 17.84 6.75 15.38
N GLN A 121 17.17 5.73 15.93
CA GLN A 121 16.65 5.80 17.29
C GLN A 121 17.75 5.66 18.33
N VAL A 122 18.77 4.85 18.09
CA VAL A 122 19.97 4.78 18.95
C VAL A 122 20.67 6.14 18.97
N ARG A 123 20.96 6.75 17.83
CA ARG A 123 21.56 8.11 17.76
C ARG A 123 20.73 9.15 18.53
N ARG A 124 19.39 9.05 18.45
CA ARG A 124 18.47 10.01 19.10
C ARG A 124 18.32 9.81 20.61
N PHE A 125 18.19 8.57 21.08
CA PHE A 125 17.82 8.26 22.46
C PHE A 125 18.97 7.66 23.30
N LEU A 126 19.98 7.11 22.64
CA LEU A 126 21.15 6.49 23.23
C LEU A 126 22.44 7.04 22.59
N PRO A 127 22.66 8.38 22.59
CA PRO A 127 23.71 9.02 21.80
C PRO A 127 25.15 8.53 22.12
N LYS A 128 25.37 7.95 23.30
CA LYS A 128 26.65 7.33 23.66
C LYS A 128 27.03 6.10 22.81
N PHE A 129 26.06 5.54 22.08
CA PHE A 129 26.19 4.36 21.23
C PHE A 129 25.90 4.69 19.75
N GLY A 130 25.85 5.97 19.38
CA GLY A 130 25.31 6.43 18.08
C GLY A 130 26.05 5.92 16.84
N ASP A 131 27.34 5.64 16.95
CA ASP A 131 28.22 5.40 15.79
C ASP A 131 28.76 3.96 15.72
N TYR A 132 28.09 3.01 16.36
CA TYR A 132 28.55 1.61 16.43
C TYR A 132 28.58 0.86 15.09
N GLU A 133 28.07 1.47 14.01
CA GLU A 133 27.99 0.87 12.68
C GLU A 133 29.17 1.19 11.78
N GLU A 134 29.89 2.29 12.03
CA GLU A 134 30.90 2.81 11.12
C GLU A 134 31.99 1.79 10.77
N ASP A 135 32.34 0.92 11.72
CA ASP A 135 33.32 -0.16 11.51
C ASP A 135 32.83 -1.29 10.58
N TYR A 136 31.49 -1.37 10.32
CA TYR A 136 30.89 -2.50 9.59
C TYR A 136 30.32 -2.14 8.21
N GLU A 137 29.99 -0.89 7.96
CA GLU A 137 29.41 -0.41 6.68
C GLU A 137 30.35 -0.57 5.48
N GLY A 138 31.69 -0.66 5.72
CA GLY A 138 32.69 -0.85 4.65
C GLY A 138 32.75 -2.23 4.02
N CYS A 139 31.98 -3.22 4.50
CA CYS A 139 32.01 -4.59 4.00
C CYS A 139 30.91 -4.87 2.98
N ASN A 140 31.20 -4.73 1.66
CA ASN A 140 30.28 -4.95 0.55
C ASN A 140 29.97 -6.41 0.22
N LEU A 141 30.38 -7.38 1.06
CA LEU A 141 30.07 -8.79 0.86
C LEU A 141 28.59 -9.10 1.16
N PRO A 142 27.99 -10.12 0.49
CA PRO A 142 26.71 -10.67 0.88
C PRO A 142 26.70 -11.08 2.35
N TRP A 143 25.55 -11.01 3.00
CA TRP A 143 25.42 -11.24 4.45
C TRP A 143 25.91 -12.61 4.92
N ASP A 144 25.71 -13.64 4.10
CA ASP A 144 26.17 -15.00 4.36
C ASP A 144 27.68 -15.22 4.10
N GLN A 145 28.35 -14.24 3.48
CA GLN A 145 29.79 -14.26 3.18
C GLN A 145 30.61 -13.30 4.04
N LYS A 146 29.96 -12.52 4.91
CA LYS A 146 30.65 -11.62 5.83
C LYS A 146 31.39 -12.42 6.91
N PRO A 147 32.55 -11.94 7.43
CA PRO A 147 33.28 -12.64 8.50
C PRO A 147 32.42 -12.87 9.74
N LEU A 148 32.35 -14.11 10.24
CA LEU A 148 31.48 -14.51 11.34
C LEU A 148 31.70 -13.65 12.61
N LEU A 149 32.92 -13.28 12.95
CA LEU A 149 33.22 -12.50 14.15
C LEU A 149 32.59 -11.10 14.05
N GLY A 150 32.86 -10.39 12.96
CA GLY A 150 32.31 -9.04 12.75
C GLY A 150 30.78 -9.05 12.70
N LEU A 151 30.19 -10.01 11.94
CA LEU A 151 28.75 -10.18 11.87
C LEU A 151 28.14 -10.49 13.24
N SER A 152 28.82 -11.29 14.05
CA SER A 152 28.35 -11.62 15.41
C SER A 152 28.40 -10.40 16.36
N GLN A 153 29.45 -9.59 16.26
CA GLN A 153 29.55 -8.34 17.04
C GLN A 153 28.43 -7.37 16.67
N TYR A 154 28.23 -7.16 15.37
CA TYR A 154 27.15 -6.30 14.84
C TYR A 154 25.77 -6.73 15.36
N CYS A 155 25.39 -7.98 15.15
CA CYS A 155 24.10 -8.53 15.57
C CYS A 155 23.91 -8.51 17.10
N ALA A 156 25.00 -8.76 17.89
CA ALA A 156 24.95 -8.65 19.35
C ALA A 156 24.68 -7.22 19.82
N ILE A 157 25.28 -6.23 19.16
CA ILE A 157 25.06 -4.81 19.48
C ILE A 157 23.64 -4.41 19.13
N ASP A 158 23.12 -4.80 17.95
CA ASP A 158 21.74 -4.49 17.53
C ASP A 158 20.73 -5.01 18.56
N THR A 159 20.89 -6.25 19.04
CA THR A 159 20.03 -6.80 20.09
C THR A 159 20.15 -6.08 21.44
N ASP A 160 21.35 -5.63 21.83
CA ASP A 160 21.55 -4.82 23.04
C ASP A 160 20.89 -3.45 22.92
N MET A 161 21.08 -2.76 21.80
CA MET A 161 20.44 -1.46 21.54
C MET A 161 18.93 -1.59 21.53
N CYS A 162 18.42 -2.65 20.92
CA CYS A 162 16.98 -2.93 20.90
C CYS A 162 16.42 -3.13 22.31
N LEU A 163 17.10 -3.89 23.18
CA LEU A 163 16.68 -4.10 24.57
C LEU A 163 16.73 -2.81 25.39
N ARG A 164 17.76 -1.97 25.21
CA ARG A 164 17.85 -0.66 25.88
C ARG A 164 16.74 0.28 25.47
N LEU A 165 16.43 0.33 24.17
CA LEU A 165 15.31 1.14 23.66
C LEU A 165 13.96 0.61 24.13
N PHE A 166 13.79 -0.72 24.23
CA PHE A 166 12.60 -1.31 24.84
C PHE A 166 12.36 -0.78 26.25
N LEU A 167 13.35 -0.88 27.14
CA LEU A 167 13.25 -0.42 28.52
C LEU A 167 12.93 1.09 28.60
N PHE A 168 13.49 1.88 27.69
CA PHE A 168 13.22 3.31 27.60
C PHE A 168 11.81 3.62 27.10
N PHE A 169 11.34 2.96 26.02
CA PHE A 169 10.02 3.20 25.46
C PHE A 169 8.90 2.63 26.31
N GLU A 170 9.10 1.47 26.92
CA GLU A 170 8.12 0.88 27.82
C GLU A 170 7.77 1.84 28.95
N LYS A 171 8.77 2.38 29.63
CA LYS A 171 8.58 3.38 30.69
C LYS A 171 7.81 4.61 30.18
N LYS A 172 8.17 5.11 28.98
CA LYS A 172 7.51 6.27 28.38
C LYS A 172 6.06 6.01 27.99
N MET A 173 5.71 4.78 27.62
CA MET A 173 4.36 4.43 27.23
C MET A 173 3.44 4.16 28.41
N MET A 174 3.93 3.52 29.47
CA MET A 174 3.15 3.22 30.67
C MET A 174 2.57 4.47 31.32
N ASP A 175 3.29 5.58 31.27
CA ASP A 175 2.88 6.87 31.84
C ASP A 175 1.85 7.64 30.96
N LYS A 176 1.34 7.06 29.85
CA LYS A 176 0.55 7.82 28.87
C LYS A 176 -0.63 7.05 28.29
N ALA A 177 -1.63 7.81 27.83
CA ALA A 177 -2.83 7.34 27.13
C ALA A 177 -2.57 6.54 25.82
N PHE A 178 -1.31 6.25 25.47
CA PHE A 178 -0.93 5.46 24.28
C PHE A 178 -0.86 3.96 24.54
N TYR A 179 -0.74 3.58 25.82
CA TYR A 179 -0.53 2.18 26.16
C TYR A 179 -1.68 1.27 25.71
N PRO A 180 -2.97 1.67 25.84
CA PRO A 180 -4.06 0.88 25.30
C PRO A 180 -3.96 0.68 23.77
N LEU A 181 -3.65 1.74 23.00
CA LEU A 181 -3.47 1.63 21.56
C LEU A 181 -2.35 0.63 21.21
N PHE A 182 -1.18 0.78 21.85
CA PHE A 182 -0.03 -0.08 21.59
C PHE A 182 -0.31 -1.54 21.99
N ARG A 183 -0.79 -1.75 23.22
CA ARG A 183 -0.96 -3.10 23.76
C ARG A 183 -2.17 -3.84 23.18
N ASN A 184 -3.29 -3.14 22.98
CA ASN A 184 -4.57 -3.77 22.65
C ASN A 184 -4.86 -3.76 21.15
N LEU A 185 -4.14 -2.96 20.35
CA LEU A 185 -4.31 -2.93 18.90
C LEU A 185 -3.01 -3.19 18.16
N ILE A 186 -1.99 -2.38 18.37
CA ILE A 186 -0.80 -2.38 17.50
C ILE A 186 0.00 -3.69 17.62
N MET A 187 0.25 -4.18 18.82
CA MET A 187 0.98 -5.44 19.01
C MET A 187 0.17 -6.67 18.60
N PRO A 188 -1.13 -6.83 18.96
CA PRO A 188 -1.96 -7.89 18.43
C PRO A 188 -2.05 -7.88 16.89
N ALA A 189 -2.20 -6.69 16.29
CA ALA A 189 -2.20 -6.53 14.84
C ALA A 189 -0.86 -6.92 14.20
N SER A 190 0.27 -6.58 14.82
CA SER A 190 1.59 -7.03 14.37
C SER A 190 1.70 -8.56 14.35
N ASN A 191 1.20 -9.22 15.40
CA ASN A 191 1.16 -10.69 15.47
C ASN A 191 0.26 -11.29 14.41
N LEU A 192 -0.93 -10.73 14.20
CA LEU A 192 -1.85 -11.15 13.13
C LEU A 192 -1.19 -10.97 11.76
N LEU A 193 -0.62 -9.80 11.47
CA LEU A 193 0.03 -9.52 10.19
C LEU A 193 1.26 -10.42 9.96
N THR A 194 1.96 -10.84 11.01
CA THR A 194 3.00 -11.87 10.89
C THR A 194 2.43 -13.17 10.33
N LYS A 195 1.25 -13.62 10.83
CA LYS A 195 0.57 -14.81 10.31
C LYS A 195 0.08 -14.61 8.86
N VAL A 196 -0.51 -13.44 8.57
CA VAL A 196 -0.99 -13.07 7.21
C VAL A 196 0.16 -13.12 6.21
N GLU A 197 1.27 -12.46 6.52
CA GLU A 197 2.47 -12.44 5.68
C GLU A 197 3.11 -13.83 5.55
N THR A 198 3.06 -14.65 6.61
CA THR A 198 3.53 -16.05 6.58
C THR A 198 2.68 -16.92 5.66
N ARG A 199 1.34 -16.79 5.74
CA ARG A 199 0.41 -17.54 4.86
C ARG A 199 0.58 -17.16 3.40
N GLY A 200 0.73 -15.86 3.13
CA GLY A 200 0.81 -15.32 1.78
C GLY A 200 -0.44 -15.58 0.94
N GLN A 201 -0.43 -15.11 -0.29
CA GLN A 201 -1.53 -15.23 -1.26
C GLN A 201 -1.09 -16.11 -2.42
N ARG A 202 -1.85 -17.17 -2.71
CA ARG A 202 -1.54 -18.11 -3.78
C ARG A 202 -1.68 -17.41 -5.13
N LEU A 203 -0.65 -17.57 -5.99
CA LEU A 203 -0.67 -17.09 -7.36
C LEU A 203 -1.20 -18.17 -8.29
N ASP A 204 -2.20 -17.84 -9.12
CA ASP A 204 -2.62 -18.65 -10.25
C ASP A 204 -1.55 -18.54 -11.36
N LYS A 205 -0.74 -19.59 -11.47
CA LYS A 205 0.39 -19.59 -12.42
C LYS A 205 -0.07 -19.64 -13.89
N GLU A 206 -1.19 -20.28 -14.17
CA GLU A 206 -1.73 -20.41 -15.54
C GLU A 206 -2.27 -19.05 -15.99
N TRP A 207 -3.18 -18.46 -15.24
CA TRP A 207 -3.71 -17.14 -15.54
C TRP A 207 -2.64 -16.05 -15.57
N HIS A 208 -1.71 -16.07 -14.63
CA HIS A 208 -0.57 -15.17 -14.63
C HIS A 208 0.32 -15.34 -15.87
N GLY A 209 0.54 -16.59 -16.31
CA GLY A 209 1.25 -16.90 -17.56
C GLY A 209 0.58 -16.26 -18.79
N GLU A 210 -0.76 -16.34 -18.88
CA GLU A 210 -1.52 -15.64 -19.94
C GLU A 210 -1.32 -14.12 -19.90
N LEU A 211 -1.27 -13.52 -18.70
CA LEU A 211 -1.04 -12.08 -18.57
C LEU A 211 0.38 -11.69 -18.98
N MET A 212 1.37 -12.54 -18.71
CA MET A 212 2.77 -12.33 -19.13
C MET A 212 2.93 -12.28 -20.67
N GLU A 213 2.01 -12.89 -21.42
CA GLU A 213 1.94 -12.80 -22.88
C GLU A 213 1.04 -11.64 -23.35
N LYS A 214 -0.12 -11.47 -22.71
CA LYS A 214 -1.13 -10.47 -23.06
C LYS A 214 -0.60 -9.04 -22.95
N TYR A 215 -0.02 -8.67 -21.80
CA TYR A 215 0.38 -7.28 -21.54
C TYR A 215 1.50 -6.76 -22.44
N PRO A 216 2.59 -7.51 -22.71
CA PRO A 216 3.59 -7.08 -23.68
C PRO A 216 3.01 -6.81 -25.07
N ARG A 217 2.06 -7.65 -25.54
CA ARG A 217 1.36 -7.45 -26.82
C ARG A 217 0.54 -6.17 -26.80
N LEU A 218 -0.29 -5.93 -25.77
CA LEU A 218 -1.08 -4.71 -25.64
C LEU A 218 -0.21 -3.45 -25.59
N ILE A 219 0.91 -3.52 -24.88
CA ILE A 219 1.89 -2.43 -24.81
C ILE A 219 2.47 -2.14 -26.18
N LEU A 220 2.85 -3.17 -26.96
CA LEU A 220 3.40 -3.02 -28.30
C LEU A 220 2.35 -2.40 -29.26
N GLU A 221 1.11 -2.82 -29.15
CA GLU A 221 0.01 -2.28 -29.93
C GLU A 221 -0.24 -0.79 -29.60
N ALA A 222 -0.32 -0.45 -28.31
CA ALA A 222 -0.49 0.94 -27.87
C ALA A 222 0.73 1.79 -28.26
N GLU A 223 1.94 1.28 -28.11
CA GLU A 223 3.17 1.99 -28.50
C GLU A 223 3.21 2.23 -30.01
N THR A 224 2.79 1.25 -30.82
CA THR A 224 2.67 1.38 -32.26
C THR A 224 1.66 2.45 -32.68
N LYS A 225 0.50 2.49 -32.01
CA LYS A 225 -0.51 3.55 -32.23
C LYS A 225 0.06 4.94 -31.94
N VAL A 226 0.74 5.13 -30.80
CA VAL A 226 1.37 6.40 -30.43
C VAL A 226 2.40 6.82 -31.47
N ARG A 227 3.29 5.89 -31.88
CA ARG A 227 4.35 6.16 -32.89
C ARG A 227 3.80 6.41 -34.31
N ALA A 228 2.60 5.93 -34.63
CA ALA A 228 1.98 6.17 -35.93
C ALA A 228 1.58 7.65 -36.14
N LEU A 229 1.42 8.41 -35.07
CA LEU A 229 1.00 9.82 -35.14
C LEU A 229 2.07 10.70 -35.83
N LYS A 230 1.64 11.50 -36.81
CA LYS A 230 2.53 12.33 -37.63
C LYS A 230 3.48 13.23 -36.83
N LYS A 231 2.98 13.83 -35.72
CA LYS A 231 3.80 14.70 -34.87
C LYS A 231 4.84 13.90 -34.09
N VAL A 232 4.53 12.71 -33.62
CA VAL A 232 5.48 11.82 -32.93
C VAL A 232 6.59 11.40 -33.86
N LYS A 233 6.25 10.96 -35.08
CA LYS A 233 7.26 10.59 -36.11
C LYS A 233 8.19 11.75 -36.47
N ARG A 234 7.65 12.98 -36.58
CA ARG A 234 8.47 14.19 -36.86
C ARG A 234 9.41 14.51 -35.70
N PHE A 235 8.91 14.38 -34.48
CA PHE A 235 9.70 14.62 -33.28
C PHE A 235 10.81 13.56 -33.14
N GLU A 236 10.51 12.27 -33.35
CA GLU A 236 11.53 11.19 -33.29
C GLU A 236 12.67 11.45 -34.27
N LYS A 237 12.37 11.81 -35.51
CA LYS A 237 13.40 12.20 -36.49
C LYS A 237 14.24 13.36 -35.99
N SER A 238 13.61 14.38 -35.40
CA SER A 238 14.31 15.53 -34.84
C SER A 238 15.19 15.14 -33.67
N LEU A 239 14.69 14.27 -32.77
CA LEU A 239 15.41 13.79 -31.60
C LEU A 239 16.66 12.98 -31.99
N ILE A 240 16.54 12.10 -32.97
CA ILE A 240 17.67 11.34 -33.51
C ILE A 240 18.70 12.29 -34.11
N GLN A 241 18.28 13.26 -34.92
CA GLN A 241 19.18 14.23 -35.51
C GLN A 241 19.91 15.06 -34.43
N GLN A 242 19.21 15.58 -33.45
CA GLN A 242 19.79 16.32 -32.32
C GLN A 242 20.83 15.48 -31.55
N ARG A 243 20.58 14.20 -31.34
CA ARG A 243 21.52 13.31 -30.67
C ARG A 243 22.76 13.06 -31.55
N LEU A 244 22.56 12.89 -32.86
CA LEU A 244 23.65 12.72 -33.83
C LEU A 244 24.52 13.95 -33.87
N ASP A 245 23.92 15.13 -34.02
CA ASP A 245 24.64 16.39 -34.07
C ASP A 245 25.45 16.66 -32.78
N LYS A 246 24.86 16.35 -31.63
CA LYS A 246 25.55 16.42 -30.32
C LYS A 246 26.74 15.45 -30.23
N ALA A 247 26.56 14.21 -30.72
CA ALA A 247 27.63 13.23 -30.72
C ALA A 247 28.78 13.65 -31.64
N ILE A 248 28.47 14.16 -32.82
CA ILE A 248 29.45 14.69 -33.78
C ILE A 248 30.18 15.88 -33.18
N SER A 249 29.46 16.88 -32.65
CA SER A 249 30.05 18.09 -32.04
C SER A 249 31.03 17.75 -30.91
N LYS A 250 30.71 16.74 -30.11
CA LYS A 250 31.64 16.25 -29.07
C LYS A 250 32.92 15.66 -29.66
N ILE A 251 32.81 14.87 -30.71
CA ILE A 251 33.98 14.30 -31.40
C ILE A 251 34.81 15.41 -32.05
N GLU A 252 34.19 16.40 -32.66
CA GLU A 252 34.85 17.58 -33.23
C GLU A 252 35.60 18.40 -32.18
N GLU A 253 35.06 18.53 -30.96
CA GLU A 253 35.74 19.18 -29.85
C GLU A 253 36.98 18.39 -29.41
N GLU A 254 36.89 17.07 -29.32
CA GLU A 254 38.03 16.20 -29.04
C GLU A 254 39.12 16.26 -30.17
N ILE A 255 38.70 16.44 -31.42
CA ILE A 255 39.62 16.69 -32.53
C ILE A 255 40.33 18.04 -32.36
N ARG A 256 39.60 19.12 -31.97
CA ARG A 256 40.18 20.42 -31.72
C ARG A 256 41.21 20.39 -30.58
N GLU A 257 40.94 19.64 -29.53
CA GLU A 257 41.88 19.43 -28.42
C GLU A 257 43.17 18.69 -28.91
N SER A 258 42.98 17.65 -29.69
CA SER A 258 44.12 16.91 -30.27
C SER A 258 44.96 17.79 -31.24
N LYS A 259 44.32 18.65 -32.02
CA LYS A 259 45.03 19.64 -32.90
C LYS A 259 45.81 20.69 -32.07
N LYS A 260 45.33 21.05 -30.86
CA LYS A 260 46.12 21.91 -29.94
C LYS A 260 47.39 21.20 -29.48
N VAL A 261 47.29 19.94 -29.09
CA VAL A 261 48.46 19.13 -28.68
C VAL A 261 49.54 19.08 -29.76
N ILE A 262 49.15 18.92 -31.03
CA ILE A 262 50.08 18.93 -32.17
C ILE A 262 50.80 20.28 -32.30
N LYS A 263 50.11 21.39 -32.04
CA LYS A 263 50.67 22.74 -32.12
C LYS A 263 51.58 23.12 -30.96
N THR A 264 51.40 22.53 -29.78
CA THR A 264 52.07 22.96 -28.54
C THR A 264 53.06 21.97 -27.97
N SER A 265 53.17 20.76 -28.55
CA SER A 265 54.08 19.70 -28.07
C SER A 265 55.30 19.56 -28.98
N ASP A 266 56.49 19.47 -28.37
CA ASP A 266 57.76 19.16 -29.07
C ASP A 266 58.06 17.64 -29.06
N ASP A 267 57.20 16.84 -28.44
CA ASP A 267 57.33 15.37 -28.34
C ASP A 267 56.70 14.69 -29.57
N SER A 268 57.56 14.16 -30.45
CA SER A 268 57.16 13.51 -31.69
C SER A 268 56.23 12.30 -31.48
N ARG A 269 56.31 11.57 -30.33
CA ARG A 269 55.42 10.46 -30.01
C ARG A 269 54.00 10.98 -29.64
N LYS A 270 53.92 12.09 -28.95
CA LYS A 270 52.62 12.71 -28.62
C LYS A 270 51.97 13.28 -29.88
N ILE A 271 52.73 13.88 -30.79
CA ILE A 271 52.21 14.40 -32.06
C ILE A 271 51.66 13.25 -32.90
N ALA A 272 52.44 12.16 -33.12
CA ALA A 272 51.97 10.99 -33.89
C ALA A 272 50.76 10.29 -33.25
N SER A 273 50.66 10.25 -31.93
CA SER A 273 49.48 9.73 -31.23
C SER A 273 48.25 10.64 -31.45
N ALA A 274 48.41 11.96 -31.41
CA ALA A 274 47.35 12.91 -31.68
C ALA A 274 46.85 12.87 -33.12
N GLU A 275 47.73 12.74 -34.07
CA GLU A 275 47.40 12.61 -35.52
C GLU A 275 46.58 11.34 -35.77
N ARG A 276 47.02 10.20 -35.21
CA ARG A 276 46.29 8.92 -35.30
C ARG A 276 44.89 9.03 -34.65
N SER A 277 44.83 9.70 -33.52
CA SER A 277 43.57 9.95 -32.81
C SER A 277 42.58 10.82 -33.61
N ILE A 278 43.09 11.87 -34.30
CA ILE A 278 42.27 12.68 -35.19
C ILE A 278 41.71 11.85 -36.33
N LYS A 279 42.59 11.10 -37.05
CA LYS A 279 42.15 10.25 -38.14
C LYS A 279 41.04 9.25 -37.72
N ASN A 280 41.23 8.57 -36.61
CA ASN A 280 40.22 7.64 -36.08
C ASN A 280 38.88 8.32 -35.75
N ARG A 281 38.93 9.56 -35.24
CA ARG A 281 37.73 10.35 -34.93
C ARG A 281 37.04 10.89 -36.19
N GLU A 282 37.79 11.31 -37.20
CA GLU A 282 37.23 11.68 -38.50
C GLU A 282 36.57 10.52 -39.23
N GLU A 283 37.18 9.33 -39.20
CA GLU A 283 36.57 8.11 -39.70
C GLU A 283 35.28 7.72 -38.91
N LYS A 284 35.28 7.97 -37.58
CA LYS A 284 34.08 7.77 -36.76
C LYS A 284 32.96 8.72 -37.13
N ILE A 285 33.23 9.99 -37.35
CA ILE A 285 32.22 10.96 -37.81
C ILE A 285 31.64 10.51 -39.16
N ALA A 286 32.50 10.20 -40.13
CA ALA A 286 32.06 9.76 -41.46
C ALA A 286 31.12 8.52 -41.37
N ARG A 287 31.47 7.56 -40.54
CA ARG A 287 30.69 6.36 -40.28
C ARG A 287 29.33 6.64 -39.64
N LEU A 288 29.31 7.52 -38.60
CA LEU A 288 28.06 7.96 -37.95
C LEU A 288 27.14 8.69 -38.94
N MET A 289 27.71 9.53 -39.79
CA MET A 289 26.94 10.27 -40.83
C MET A 289 26.42 9.31 -41.92
N ALA A 290 27.12 8.19 -42.19
CA ALA A 290 26.65 7.13 -43.07
C ALA A 290 25.58 6.25 -42.45
N GLY A 291 25.23 6.44 -41.17
CA GLY A 291 24.19 5.68 -40.46
C GLY A 291 24.70 4.35 -39.87
N GLU A 292 25.99 4.21 -39.69
CA GLU A 292 26.61 3.02 -39.12
C GLU A 292 26.91 3.18 -37.63
N PHE A 293 26.19 2.45 -36.76
CA PHE A 293 26.26 2.54 -35.29
C PHE A 293 26.75 1.21 -34.72
N ASN A 294 28.03 1.15 -34.30
CA ASN A 294 28.70 -0.12 -33.94
C ASN A 294 28.69 -0.36 -32.41
N THR A 295 28.82 0.67 -31.60
CA THR A 295 28.87 0.55 -30.15
C THR A 295 27.48 0.75 -29.51
N LYS A 296 27.30 0.28 -28.25
CA LYS A 296 26.07 0.47 -27.49
C LYS A 296 25.70 1.96 -27.34
N SER A 297 26.69 2.81 -27.11
CA SER A 297 26.49 4.27 -27.01
C SER A 297 26.08 4.91 -28.34
N GLU A 298 26.61 4.40 -29.48
CA GLU A 298 26.21 4.89 -30.79
C GLU A 298 24.80 4.42 -31.16
N LYS A 299 24.44 3.19 -30.86
CA LYS A 299 23.06 2.67 -31.05
C LYS A 299 22.02 3.44 -30.26
N ALA A 300 22.40 4.00 -29.10
CA ALA A 300 21.51 4.88 -28.31
C ALA A 300 21.13 6.19 -29.04
N ILE A 301 21.90 6.61 -30.07
CA ILE A 301 21.58 7.80 -30.89
C ILE A 301 20.28 7.59 -31.65
N ILE A 302 20.11 6.38 -32.23
CA ILE A 302 18.95 6.03 -33.07
C ILE A 302 17.81 5.41 -32.30
N GLU A 303 17.94 5.25 -30.97
CA GLU A 303 16.85 4.77 -30.16
C GLU A 303 15.60 5.66 -30.29
N PRO A 304 14.43 5.08 -30.49
CA PRO A 304 13.19 5.86 -30.56
C PRO A 304 12.89 6.57 -29.23
N ILE A 305 11.90 7.45 -29.26
CA ILE A 305 11.48 8.17 -28.04
C ILE A 305 11.08 7.17 -26.91
N ASN A 306 11.57 7.43 -25.72
CA ASN A 306 11.11 6.74 -24.52
C ASN A 306 9.96 7.53 -23.87
N PHE A 307 8.72 7.02 -24.01
CA PHE A 307 7.52 7.65 -23.44
C PHE A 307 7.49 7.62 -21.90
N GLY A 308 8.40 6.88 -21.25
CA GLY A 308 8.62 6.91 -19.79
C GLY A 308 9.61 8.00 -19.35
N SER A 309 10.36 8.62 -20.25
CA SER A 309 11.33 9.66 -19.92
C SER A 309 10.64 11.02 -19.75
N ALA A 310 10.64 11.55 -18.53
CA ALA A 310 10.06 12.86 -18.25
C ALA A 310 10.65 13.97 -19.13
N SER A 311 11.98 13.98 -19.31
CA SER A 311 12.67 14.97 -20.14
C SER A 311 12.23 14.90 -21.61
N GLN A 312 12.18 13.69 -22.21
CA GLN A 312 11.76 13.55 -23.61
C GLN A 312 10.27 13.87 -23.77
N MET A 313 9.45 13.54 -22.78
CA MET A 313 8.03 13.91 -22.79
C MET A 313 7.82 15.42 -22.68
N THR A 314 8.59 16.12 -21.85
CA THR A 314 8.55 17.60 -21.78
C THR A 314 8.90 18.23 -23.12
N GLN A 315 9.92 17.70 -23.79
CA GLN A 315 10.28 18.17 -25.15
C GLN A 315 9.14 17.93 -26.14
N LEU A 316 8.61 16.70 -26.22
CA LEU A 316 7.52 16.33 -27.15
C LEU A 316 6.25 17.13 -26.90
N LEU A 317 5.86 17.29 -25.64
CA LEU A 317 4.59 17.93 -25.28
C LEU A 317 4.64 19.45 -25.40
N PHE A 318 5.73 20.08 -24.95
CA PHE A 318 5.73 21.53 -24.68
C PHE A 318 6.80 22.32 -25.46
N LEU A 319 8.05 21.82 -25.53
CA LEU A 319 9.18 22.66 -25.89
C LEU A 319 9.63 22.56 -27.37
N ASP A 320 9.68 21.34 -27.92
CA ASP A 320 10.18 21.15 -29.28
C ASP A 320 9.18 21.69 -30.34
N PRO A 321 9.62 22.51 -31.32
CA PRO A 321 8.75 23.01 -32.36
C PRO A 321 8.09 21.94 -33.24
N LYS A 322 8.70 20.74 -33.33
CA LYS A 322 8.18 19.60 -34.09
C LYS A 322 7.25 18.72 -33.24
N GLY A 323 7.15 18.98 -31.91
CA GLY A 323 6.24 18.32 -30.99
C GLY A 323 4.81 18.88 -31.02
N PHE A 324 4.10 18.69 -29.92
CA PHE A 324 2.68 19.06 -29.83
C PHE A 324 2.47 20.54 -29.47
N ARG A 325 3.39 21.14 -28.71
CA ARG A 325 3.31 22.54 -28.27
C ARG A 325 2.03 22.82 -27.49
N PHE A 326 1.64 21.89 -26.61
CA PHE A 326 0.53 22.14 -25.69
C PHE A 326 0.85 23.30 -24.73
N PRO A 327 -0.16 23.99 -24.21
CA PRO A 327 0.05 25.00 -23.16
C PRO A 327 0.61 24.32 -21.92
N VAL A 328 1.54 24.99 -21.21
CA VAL A 328 2.08 24.49 -19.96
C VAL A 328 1.04 24.67 -18.84
N VAL A 329 0.57 23.57 -18.27
CA VAL A 329 -0.43 23.57 -17.20
C VAL A 329 0.23 23.72 -15.83
N LYS A 330 1.38 23.05 -15.63
CA LYS A 330 2.11 23.02 -14.35
C LYS A 330 3.59 22.77 -14.57
N TYR A 331 4.41 23.33 -13.69
CA TYR A 331 5.84 23.05 -13.64
C TYR A 331 6.15 21.93 -12.62
N THR A 332 7.31 21.27 -12.76
CA THR A 332 7.82 20.35 -11.76
C THR A 332 8.25 21.10 -10.52
N GLN A 333 8.20 20.46 -9.36
CA GLN A 333 8.60 21.08 -8.09
C GLN A 333 9.87 20.43 -7.56
N LYS A 334 10.76 21.27 -7.04
CA LYS A 334 11.92 20.86 -6.24
C LYS A 334 11.90 21.65 -4.93
N ASP A 335 11.98 20.96 -3.81
CA ASP A 335 11.92 21.55 -2.46
C ASP A 335 10.67 22.45 -2.26
N LYS A 336 9.50 21.98 -2.80
CA LYS A 336 8.22 22.70 -2.81
C LYS A 336 8.19 24.01 -3.60
N LYS A 337 9.22 24.28 -4.42
CA LYS A 337 9.27 25.42 -5.35
C LYS A 337 9.12 24.92 -6.79
N ASP A 338 8.37 25.65 -7.61
CA ASP A 338 8.27 25.35 -9.03
C ASP A 338 9.64 25.53 -9.71
N THR A 339 9.94 24.61 -10.61
CA THR A 339 11.12 24.67 -11.49
C THR A 339 10.71 25.24 -12.86
N ASP A 340 11.69 25.50 -13.72
CA ASP A 340 11.44 25.94 -15.11
C ASP A 340 11.04 24.75 -16.03
N ASN A 341 10.94 23.54 -15.51
CA ASN A 341 10.62 22.36 -16.30
C ASN A 341 9.11 22.06 -16.28
N PRO A 342 8.42 22.09 -17.43
CA PRO A 342 7.01 21.71 -17.52
C PRO A 342 6.80 20.26 -17.06
N SER A 343 5.76 20.05 -16.26
CA SER A 343 5.38 18.72 -15.76
C SER A 343 4.64 17.92 -16.84
N SER A 344 4.99 16.64 -16.96
CA SER A 344 4.25 15.65 -17.78
C SER A 344 3.58 14.57 -16.92
N SER A 345 3.21 14.94 -15.67
CA SER A 345 2.49 14.05 -14.76
C SER A 345 1.11 13.65 -15.30
N GLU A 346 0.54 12.58 -14.77
CA GLU A 346 -0.79 12.11 -15.17
C GLU A 346 -1.86 13.18 -15.01
N ALA A 347 -1.84 13.95 -13.91
CA ALA A 347 -2.77 15.06 -13.69
C ALA A 347 -2.69 16.13 -14.78
N VAL A 348 -1.47 16.46 -15.25
CA VAL A 348 -1.28 17.38 -16.37
C VAL A 348 -1.80 16.80 -17.68
N LEU A 349 -1.57 15.50 -17.91
CA LEU A 349 -2.08 14.82 -19.13
C LEU A 349 -3.59 14.77 -19.14
N LEU A 350 -4.25 14.51 -18.02
CA LEU A 350 -5.72 14.53 -17.90
C LEU A 350 -6.29 15.92 -18.17
N GLU A 351 -5.58 16.99 -17.79
CA GLU A 351 -5.99 18.36 -18.14
C GLU A 351 -5.83 18.63 -19.65
N LEU A 352 -4.69 18.23 -20.23
CA LEU A 352 -4.44 18.36 -21.66
C LEU A 352 -5.40 17.51 -22.51
N GLN A 353 -5.86 16.37 -21.99
CA GLN A 353 -6.84 15.51 -22.65
C GLN A 353 -8.13 16.25 -23.03
N LYS A 354 -8.56 17.21 -22.19
CA LYS A 354 -9.77 18.01 -22.41
C LYS A 354 -9.68 18.85 -23.70
N THR A 355 -8.48 19.21 -24.13
CA THR A 355 -8.22 20.10 -25.27
C THR A 355 -7.49 19.41 -26.43
N ASP A 356 -7.02 18.18 -26.25
CA ASP A 356 -6.33 17.42 -27.29
C ASP A 356 -7.31 16.89 -28.36
N LYS A 357 -7.22 17.47 -29.55
CA LYS A 357 -7.98 17.03 -30.74
C LYS A 357 -7.26 15.96 -31.56
N THR A 358 -6.05 15.56 -31.15
CA THR A 358 -5.21 14.63 -31.92
C THR A 358 -5.33 13.18 -31.49
N GLY A 359 -5.94 12.91 -30.30
CA GLY A 359 -6.02 11.61 -29.67
C GLY A 359 -4.67 11.09 -29.11
N PHE A 360 -3.64 11.96 -29.10
CA PHE A 360 -2.32 11.60 -28.60
C PHE A 360 -2.34 11.35 -27.09
N ILE A 361 -2.99 12.23 -26.34
CA ILE A 361 -3.01 12.14 -24.87
C ILE A 361 -3.75 10.88 -24.43
N ASP A 362 -4.90 10.55 -25.06
CA ASP A 362 -5.64 9.32 -24.79
C ASP A 362 -4.75 8.08 -24.98
N THR A 363 -4.08 7.99 -26.13
CA THR A 363 -3.22 6.84 -26.44
C THR A 363 -1.98 6.79 -25.53
N LEU A 364 -1.46 7.94 -25.14
CA LEU A 364 -0.33 8.01 -24.19
C LEU A 364 -0.73 7.56 -22.79
N LEU A 365 -1.90 7.96 -22.30
CA LEU A 365 -2.44 7.52 -21.00
C LEU A 365 -2.71 6.01 -21.01
N GLU A 366 -3.31 5.48 -22.10
CA GLU A 366 -3.47 4.04 -22.29
C GLU A 366 -2.12 3.31 -22.19
N LEU A 367 -1.11 3.75 -22.93
CA LEU A 367 0.22 3.17 -22.93
C LEU A 367 0.89 3.21 -21.54
N ARG A 368 0.77 4.35 -20.84
CA ARG A 368 1.33 4.50 -19.48
C ARG A 368 0.63 3.57 -18.49
N GLY A 369 -0.69 3.49 -18.52
CA GLY A 369 -1.47 2.59 -17.68
C GLY A 369 -1.09 1.12 -17.90
N LEU A 370 -1.01 0.66 -19.15
CA LEU A 370 -0.59 -0.69 -19.49
C LEU A 370 0.84 -0.99 -19.02
N LYS A 371 1.79 -0.06 -19.20
CA LYS A 371 3.18 -0.21 -18.72
C LYS A 371 3.24 -0.26 -17.19
N GLN A 372 2.46 0.56 -16.51
CA GLN A 372 2.40 0.58 -15.04
C GLN A 372 1.89 -0.75 -14.50
N ILE A 373 0.75 -1.25 -15.00
CA ILE A 373 0.18 -2.53 -14.60
C ILE A 373 1.16 -3.67 -14.88
N ASN A 374 1.76 -3.70 -16.08
CA ASN A 374 2.72 -4.72 -16.46
C ASN A 374 3.93 -4.75 -15.53
N ASN A 375 4.51 -3.58 -15.21
CA ASN A 375 5.72 -3.51 -14.38
C ASN A 375 5.43 -3.78 -12.90
N MET A 376 4.32 -3.22 -12.36
CA MET A 376 4.01 -3.35 -10.93
C MET A 376 3.44 -4.71 -10.57
N PHE A 377 2.60 -5.29 -11.44
CA PHE A 377 1.84 -6.48 -11.10
C PHE A 377 2.23 -7.68 -11.96
N VAL A 378 2.19 -7.60 -13.30
CA VAL A 378 2.46 -8.76 -14.12
C VAL A 378 3.91 -9.24 -13.96
N LYS A 379 4.88 -8.40 -14.28
CA LYS A 379 6.31 -8.67 -14.02
C LYS A 379 6.66 -8.66 -12.54
N GLY A 380 6.00 -7.77 -11.78
CA GLY A 380 6.18 -7.66 -10.34
C GLY A 380 5.87 -8.97 -9.62
N PHE A 381 4.75 -9.61 -9.92
CA PHE A 381 4.36 -10.90 -9.35
C PHE A 381 5.34 -12.01 -9.72
N ALA A 382 5.78 -12.08 -11.01
CA ALA A 382 6.79 -13.02 -11.43
C ALA A 382 8.09 -12.90 -10.64
N ASN A 383 8.48 -11.67 -10.31
CA ASN A 383 9.70 -11.41 -9.55
C ASN A 383 9.54 -11.65 -8.04
N LEU A 384 8.31 -11.59 -7.49
CA LEU A 384 8.04 -11.62 -6.06
C LEU A 384 7.47 -12.95 -5.56
N VAL A 385 6.90 -13.77 -6.46
CA VAL A 385 6.42 -15.09 -6.09
C VAL A 385 7.60 -15.91 -5.55
N GLN A 386 7.35 -16.60 -4.42
CA GLN A 386 8.37 -17.44 -3.78
C GLN A 386 8.18 -18.91 -4.17
N ASP A 387 9.10 -19.76 -3.73
CA ASP A 387 9.14 -21.17 -4.16
C ASP A 387 7.91 -21.98 -3.71
N ASP A 388 7.21 -21.53 -2.70
CA ASP A 388 5.91 -22.09 -2.28
C ASP A 388 4.74 -21.73 -3.21
N GLY A 389 4.98 -20.93 -4.25
CA GLY A 389 4.00 -20.49 -5.24
C GLY A 389 3.10 -19.36 -4.75
N ARG A 390 3.51 -18.65 -3.70
CA ARG A 390 2.76 -17.55 -3.09
C ARG A 390 3.48 -16.22 -3.18
N LEU A 391 2.69 -15.17 -3.15
CA LEU A 391 3.14 -13.81 -2.89
C LEU A 391 3.00 -13.56 -1.38
N HIS A 392 4.01 -12.93 -0.77
CA HIS A 392 4.02 -12.58 0.65
C HIS A 392 4.11 -11.06 0.82
N PRO A 393 2.98 -10.33 0.59
CA PRO A 393 2.95 -8.87 0.77
C PRO A 393 3.34 -8.52 2.20
N LYS A 394 4.20 -7.53 2.36
CA LYS A 394 4.57 -6.99 3.66
C LYS A 394 3.63 -5.85 4.01
N PHE A 395 3.00 -5.90 5.16
CA PHE A 395 2.10 -4.87 5.67
C PHE A 395 2.79 -4.02 6.74
N HIS A 396 2.81 -2.72 6.56
CA HIS A 396 3.50 -1.79 7.44
C HIS A 396 2.49 -0.95 8.24
N ILE A 397 2.37 -1.23 9.53
CA ILE A 397 1.53 -0.46 10.48
C ILE A 397 2.08 0.97 10.61
N GLN A 398 3.40 1.11 10.60
CA GLN A 398 4.13 2.39 10.71
C GLN A 398 4.30 3.12 9.37
N GLY A 399 3.72 2.61 8.30
CA GLY A 399 3.97 3.10 6.94
C GLY A 399 3.33 4.44 6.63
N THR A 400 2.29 4.85 7.37
CA THR A 400 1.58 6.11 7.19
C THR A 400 1.40 6.86 8.51
N VAL A 401 1.25 8.16 8.42
CA VAL A 401 0.97 9.01 9.61
C VAL A 401 -0.51 9.00 10.01
N SER A 402 -1.39 8.51 9.15
CA SER A 402 -2.83 8.42 9.40
C SER A 402 -3.24 7.17 10.15
N GLY A 403 -2.38 6.14 10.23
CA GLY A 403 -2.69 4.83 10.77
C GLY A 403 -3.20 3.82 9.74
N ARG A 404 -3.38 4.24 8.48
CA ARG A 404 -3.65 3.29 7.39
C ARG A 404 -2.46 2.36 7.19
N LEU A 405 -2.72 1.10 6.93
CA LEU A 405 -1.68 0.17 6.51
C LEU A 405 -1.09 0.60 5.17
N SER A 406 0.21 0.52 5.03
CA SER A 406 0.85 0.49 3.71
C SER A 406 1.40 -0.90 3.44
N SER A 407 1.72 -1.20 2.19
CA SER A 407 2.20 -2.52 1.80
C SER A 407 3.33 -2.42 0.79
N SER A 408 4.20 -3.45 0.77
CA SER A 408 5.27 -3.62 -0.21
C SER A 408 5.45 -5.11 -0.56
N ASP A 409 6.10 -5.40 -1.65
CA ASP A 409 6.59 -6.72 -2.08
C ASP A 409 5.51 -7.84 -2.23
N PRO A 410 4.40 -7.64 -2.96
CA PRO A 410 3.93 -6.47 -3.70
C PRO A 410 3.13 -5.48 -2.85
N ASN A 411 2.92 -4.25 -3.36
CA ASN A 411 2.03 -3.30 -2.70
C ASN A 411 0.56 -3.68 -2.91
N ALA A 412 0.02 -4.47 -1.98
CA ALA A 412 -1.36 -4.95 -2.01
C ALA A 412 -2.39 -3.79 -1.92
N GLN A 413 -2.02 -2.67 -1.28
CA GLN A 413 -2.89 -1.49 -1.16
C GLN A 413 -3.08 -0.72 -2.50
N GLN A 414 -2.34 -1.09 -3.55
CA GLN A 414 -2.44 -0.49 -4.88
C GLN A 414 -3.00 -1.45 -5.95
N PHE A 415 -3.54 -2.59 -5.55
CA PHE A 415 -4.18 -3.49 -6.50
C PHE A 415 -5.30 -2.78 -7.26
N PRO A 416 -5.37 -2.90 -8.60
CA PRO A 416 -6.39 -2.25 -9.39
C PRO A 416 -7.79 -2.60 -8.90
N ARG A 417 -8.72 -1.64 -8.98
CA ARG A 417 -10.13 -1.90 -8.67
C ARG A 417 -10.71 -2.89 -9.68
N LEU A 418 -11.61 -3.76 -9.23
CA LEU A 418 -12.30 -4.73 -10.09
C LEU A 418 -12.95 -4.08 -11.33
N ALA A 419 -13.60 -2.95 -11.12
CA ALA A 419 -14.27 -2.20 -12.20
C ALA A 419 -13.31 -1.67 -13.28
N THR A 420 -12.03 -1.48 -12.96
CA THR A 420 -11.03 -0.92 -13.89
C THR A 420 -10.13 -1.99 -14.50
N ASN A 421 -9.72 -2.97 -13.73
CA ASN A 421 -8.88 -4.06 -14.19
C ASN A 421 -9.02 -5.30 -13.28
N PRO A 422 -9.96 -6.21 -13.57
CA PRO A 422 -10.15 -7.44 -12.80
C PRO A 422 -9.01 -8.45 -13.00
N ASP A 423 -8.30 -8.38 -14.12
CA ASP A 423 -7.30 -9.40 -14.53
C ASP A 423 -6.22 -9.63 -13.45
N ILE A 424 -5.73 -8.55 -12.85
CA ILE A 424 -4.66 -8.63 -11.83
C ILE A 424 -5.16 -9.32 -10.56
N ARG A 425 -6.38 -9.00 -10.12
CA ARG A 425 -6.96 -9.62 -8.92
C ARG A 425 -7.30 -11.10 -9.14
N LYS A 426 -7.64 -11.50 -10.38
CA LYS A 426 -7.84 -12.91 -10.74
C LYS A 426 -6.57 -13.77 -10.57
N CYS A 427 -5.38 -13.15 -10.61
CA CYS A 427 -4.15 -13.87 -10.29
C CYS A 427 -4.08 -14.38 -8.85
N LEU A 428 -4.84 -13.78 -7.93
CA LEU A 428 -4.80 -14.12 -6.52
C LEU A 428 -5.97 -15.06 -6.22
N VAL A 429 -5.65 -16.33 -6.00
CA VAL A 429 -6.63 -17.40 -5.83
C VAL A 429 -6.57 -17.99 -4.42
N ALA A 430 -7.71 -18.46 -3.93
CA ALA A 430 -7.79 -19.20 -2.69
C ALA A 430 -6.95 -20.50 -2.76
N SER A 431 -6.54 -21.03 -1.62
CA SER A 431 -5.83 -22.30 -1.53
C SER A 431 -6.70 -23.43 -2.05
N THR A 432 -6.09 -24.53 -2.48
CA THR A 432 -6.81 -25.68 -3.00
C THR A 432 -7.85 -26.19 -1.99
N GLY A 433 -9.10 -26.34 -2.43
CA GLY A 433 -10.23 -26.75 -1.60
C GLY A 433 -10.79 -25.64 -0.71
N ARG A 434 -10.36 -24.40 -0.86
CA ARG A 434 -10.84 -23.24 -0.08
C ARG A 434 -11.42 -22.17 -1.02
N LEU A 435 -12.14 -21.21 -0.44
CA LEU A 435 -12.67 -20.02 -1.11
C LEU A 435 -12.21 -18.76 -0.36
N TYR A 436 -12.15 -17.65 -1.07
CA TYR A 436 -12.08 -16.36 -0.42
C TYR A 436 -13.44 -15.97 0.15
N LEU A 437 -13.42 -15.56 1.40
CA LEU A 437 -14.48 -14.76 2.02
C LEU A 437 -13.90 -13.35 2.19
N MET A 438 -14.48 -12.37 1.52
CA MET A 438 -14.13 -10.97 1.67
C MET A 438 -15.13 -10.29 2.59
N MET A 439 -14.63 -9.44 3.48
CA MET A 439 -15.41 -8.52 4.31
C MET A 439 -14.95 -7.10 4.01
N ASP A 440 -15.88 -6.18 3.71
CA ASP A 440 -15.58 -4.79 3.40
C ASP A 440 -16.45 -3.84 4.22
N TYR A 441 -15.85 -2.85 4.87
CA TYR A 441 -16.59 -1.86 5.63
C TYR A 441 -17.37 -0.92 4.72
N SER A 442 -18.69 -0.94 4.86
CA SER A 442 -19.58 -0.09 4.08
C SER A 442 -19.53 1.35 4.61
N GLN A 443 -18.87 2.23 3.86
CA GLN A 443 -18.80 3.67 4.12
C GLN A 443 -18.27 4.05 5.52
N ALA A 444 -17.24 3.35 6.01
CA ALA A 444 -16.70 3.51 7.36
C ALA A 444 -16.40 4.97 7.74
N GLU A 445 -15.74 5.72 6.86
CA GLU A 445 -15.35 7.11 7.14
C GLU A 445 -16.58 8.03 7.31
N LEU A 446 -17.64 7.82 6.52
CA LEU A 446 -18.86 8.62 6.63
C LEU A 446 -19.66 8.25 7.89
N ARG A 447 -19.70 6.98 8.26
CA ARG A 447 -20.29 6.52 9.52
C ARG A 447 -19.57 7.12 10.73
N LEU A 448 -18.25 7.12 10.71
CA LEU A 448 -17.45 7.76 11.75
C LEU A 448 -17.62 9.29 11.76
N MET A 449 -17.74 9.93 10.61
CA MET A 449 -18.08 11.36 10.55
C MET A 449 -19.45 11.63 11.19
N ALA A 450 -20.47 10.82 10.89
CA ALA A 450 -21.79 10.94 11.48
C ALA A 450 -21.74 10.78 13.02
N HIS A 451 -21.00 9.77 13.51
CA HIS A 451 -20.80 9.55 14.95
C HIS A 451 -20.06 10.71 15.63
N LEU A 452 -18.91 11.12 15.09
CA LEU A 452 -18.05 12.14 15.69
C LEU A 452 -18.68 13.53 15.67
N SER A 453 -19.43 13.86 14.62
CA SER A 453 -20.14 15.12 14.49
C SER A 453 -21.51 15.12 15.21
N LYS A 454 -22.05 13.92 15.54
CA LYS A 454 -23.42 13.73 16.02
C LYS A 454 -24.46 14.34 15.05
N CYS A 455 -24.18 14.21 13.75
CA CYS A 455 -25.03 14.74 12.70
C CYS A 455 -26.33 13.94 12.58
N LYS A 456 -27.44 14.53 13.04
CA LYS A 456 -28.77 13.89 13.10
C LYS A 456 -29.21 13.36 11.73
N GLY A 457 -29.04 14.15 10.67
CA GLY A 457 -29.46 13.75 9.33
C GLY A 457 -28.70 12.53 8.78
N LEU A 458 -27.39 12.44 9.04
CA LEU A 458 -26.59 11.29 8.64
C LEU A 458 -26.90 10.05 9.50
N LEU A 459 -27.03 10.22 10.82
CA LEU A 459 -27.38 9.14 11.73
C LEU A 459 -28.76 8.55 11.39
N GLU A 460 -29.76 9.42 11.11
CA GLU A 460 -31.10 8.98 10.69
C GLU A 460 -31.06 8.21 9.34
N ALA A 461 -30.30 8.69 8.35
CA ALA A 461 -30.16 8.01 7.08
C ALA A 461 -29.60 6.60 7.27
N PHE A 462 -28.55 6.45 8.08
CA PHE A 462 -27.99 5.13 8.39
C PHE A 462 -28.94 4.25 9.21
N ALA A 463 -29.64 4.79 10.19
CA ALA A 463 -30.60 4.04 11.01
C ALA A 463 -31.78 3.50 10.19
N LYS A 464 -32.19 4.23 9.13
CA LYS A 464 -33.24 3.81 8.20
C LYS A 464 -32.72 2.88 7.08
N GLY A 465 -31.42 2.58 7.04
CA GLY A 465 -30.80 1.81 5.97
C GLY A 465 -30.78 2.53 4.63
N TRP A 466 -30.93 3.84 4.59
CA TRP A 466 -30.88 4.64 3.39
C TRP A 466 -29.46 4.72 2.82
N ASP A 467 -29.35 4.82 1.50
CA ASP A 467 -28.07 5.23 0.88
C ASP A 467 -27.79 6.71 1.25
N PRO A 468 -26.76 7.01 2.03
CA PRO A 468 -26.54 8.37 2.51
C PRO A 468 -26.20 9.35 1.39
N HIS A 469 -25.57 8.88 0.29
CA HIS A 469 -25.30 9.76 -0.83
C HIS A 469 -26.57 10.07 -1.63
N LEU A 470 -27.48 9.09 -1.76
CA LEU A 470 -28.78 9.32 -2.35
C LEU A 470 -29.64 10.22 -1.45
N SER A 471 -29.58 10.02 -0.14
CA SER A 471 -30.27 10.87 0.85
C SER A 471 -29.81 12.34 0.76
N VAL A 472 -28.50 12.57 0.66
CA VAL A 472 -27.92 13.91 0.45
C VAL A 472 -28.37 14.49 -0.90
N ALA A 473 -28.40 13.67 -1.96
CA ALA A 473 -28.92 14.10 -3.27
C ALA A 473 -30.40 14.48 -3.18
N CYS A 474 -31.24 13.65 -2.55
CA CYS A 474 -32.66 13.94 -2.36
C CYS A 474 -32.88 15.28 -1.62
N LYS A 475 -32.15 15.49 -0.53
CA LYS A 475 -32.23 16.74 0.23
C LYS A 475 -31.84 17.95 -0.62
N LYS A 476 -30.74 17.86 -1.35
CA LYS A 476 -30.26 18.92 -2.25
C LYS A 476 -31.28 19.29 -3.34
N TYR A 477 -31.96 18.31 -3.91
CA TYR A 477 -32.89 18.51 -5.02
C TYR A 477 -34.37 18.61 -4.55
N GLY A 478 -34.62 18.71 -3.23
CA GLY A 478 -35.95 18.89 -2.67
C GLY A 478 -36.89 17.69 -2.87
N ALA A 479 -36.34 16.47 -2.99
CA ALA A 479 -37.10 15.25 -3.18
C ALA A 479 -37.15 14.40 -1.89
N LYS A 480 -38.18 13.55 -1.75
CA LYS A 480 -38.24 12.60 -0.64
C LYS A 480 -37.52 11.31 -0.99
N TYR A 481 -36.74 10.77 -0.06
CA TYR A 481 -35.97 9.56 -0.27
C TYR A 481 -36.83 8.38 -0.72
N ASP A 482 -37.94 8.15 -0.03
CA ASP A 482 -38.85 7.02 -0.30
C ASP A 482 -39.50 7.07 -1.70
N GLU A 483 -39.59 8.26 -2.31
CA GLU A 483 -40.06 8.44 -3.69
C GLU A 483 -38.97 8.15 -4.72
N ILE A 484 -37.71 8.40 -4.36
CA ILE A 484 -36.56 8.32 -5.29
C ILE A 484 -35.86 6.95 -5.22
N GLU A 485 -35.86 6.29 -4.06
CA GLU A 485 -35.20 4.99 -3.92
C GLU A 485 -35.73 3.93 -4.92
N PRO A 486 -37.06 3.78 -5.13
CA PRO A 486 -37.58 2.88 -6.17
C PRO A 486 -37.08 3.21 -7.58
N ILE A 487 -37.06 4.52 -7.91
CA ILE A 487 -36.54 5.03 -9.19
C ILE A 487 -35.04 4.68 -9.36
N TYR A 488 -34.28 4.84 -8.30
CA TYR A 488 -32.84 4.55 -8.30
C TYR A 488 -32.53 3.04 -8.35
N LYS A 489 -33.44 2.20 -7.89
CA LYS A 489 -33.32 0.73 -7.95
C LYS A 489 -33.76 0.13 -9.31
N ASP A 490 -34.55 0.85 -10.09
CA ASP A 490 -35.03 0.41 -11.39
C ASP A 490 -34.18 1.03 -12.52
N GLU A 491 -33.26 0.26 -13.07
CA GLU A 491 -32.39 0.72 -14.18
C GLU A 491 -33.15 1.08 -15.48
N GLN A 492 -34.37 0.59 -15.63
CA GLN A 492 -35.22 0.89 -16.79
C GLN A 492 -36.05 2.16 -16.58
N HIS A 493 -36.12 2.70 -15.38
CA HIS A 493 -36.89 3.91 -15.11
C HIS A 493 -36.31 5.13 -15.86
N PRO A 494 -37.13 5.97 -16.49
CA PRO A 494 -36.67 7.11 -17.28
C PRO A 494 -35.74 8.08 -16.51
N GLU A 495 -35.97 8.27 -15.21
CA GLU A 495 -35.19 9.16 -14.36
C GLU A 495 -33.99 8.49 -13.70
N TYR A 496 -33.79 7.18 -13.87
CA TYR A 496 -32.67 6.45 -13.26
C TYR A 496 -31.31 7.12 -13.53
N LYS A 497 -31.03 7.44 -14.79
CA LYS A 497 -29.75 8.07 -15.19
C LYS A 497 -29.55 9.42 -14.51
N THR A 498 -30.59 10.21 -14.37
CA THR A 498 -30.57 11.52 -13.70
C THR A 498 -30.19 11.35 -12.23
N TRP A 499 -30.85 10.43 -11.52
CA TRP A 499 -30.58 10.19 -10.10
C TRP A 499 -29.24 9.51 -9.86
N LYS A 500 -28.77 8.69 -10.79
CA LYS A 500 -27.41 8.11 -10.76
C LYS A 500 -26.34 9.22 -10.82
N VAL A 501 -26.52 10.23 -11.66
CA VAL A 501 -25.63 11.40 -11.74
C VAL A 501 -25.71 12.24 -10.45
N ARG A 502 -26.91 12.56 -9.99
CA ARG A 502 -27.14 13.34 -8.74
C ARG A 502 -26.51 12.66 -7.53
N ARG A 503 -26.69 11.36 -7.37
CA ARG A 503 -26.05 10.57 -6.31
C ARG A 503 -24.51 10.59 -6.42
N LYS A 504 -23.96 10.46 -7.65
CA LYS A 504 -22.51 10.57 -7.88
C LYS A 504 -21.99 11.95 -7.45
N GLN A 505 -22.71 13.02 -7.80
CA GLN A 505 -22.36 14.39 -7.37
C GLN A 505 -22.41 14.53 -5.84
N ALA A 506 -23.47 14.05 -5.19
CA ALA A 506 -23.58 14.05 -3.74
C ALA A 506 -22.44 13.29 -3.06
N LYS A 507 -22.03 12.15 -3.63
CA LYS A 507 -20.87 11.40 -3.15
C LYS A 507 -19.58 12.25 -3.18
N HIS A 508 -19.29 12.95 -4.26
CA HIS A 508 -18.12 13.85 -4.34
C HIS A 508 -18.21 15.03 -3.38
N ILE A 509 -19.40 15.59 -3.17
CA ILE A 509 -19.62 16.67 -2.19
C ILE A 509 -19.35 16.17 -0.77
N VAL A 510 -19.93 15.03 -0.39
CA VAL A 510 -19.77 14.43 0.95
C VAL A 510 -18.30 14.12 1.24
N PHE A 511 -17.63 13.44 0.32
CA PHE A 511 -16.21 13.16 0.47
C PHE A 511 -15.36 14.43 0.43
N GLY A 512 -15.71 15.38 -0.44
CA GLY A 512 -15.08 16.69 -0.49
C GLY A 512 -15.12 17.42 0.84
N CYS A 513 -16.26 17.37 1.54
CA CYS A 513 -16.38 17.94 2.88
C CYS A 513 -15.50 17.22 3.92
N ILE A 514 -15.51 15.87 3.93
CA ILE A 514 -14.69 15.07 4.86
C ILE A 514 -13.20 15.34 4.64
N TYR A 515 -12.77 15.51 3.38
CA TYR A 515 -11.37 15.76 3.03
C TYR A 515 -11.02 17.25 2.94
N CYS A 516 -11.92 18.14 3.34
CA CYS A 516 -11.74 19.60 3.29
C CYS A 516 -11.33 20.10 1.88
N ILE A 517 -11.93 19.54 0.83
CA ILE A 517 -11.61 19.90 -0.55
C ILE A 517 -12.03 21.36 -0.83
N GLY A 518 -11.14 22.12 -1.49
CA GLY A 518 -11.48 23.46 -1.93
C GLY A 518 -12.47 23.48 -3.12
N ALA A 519 -13.24 24.56 -3.26
CA ALA A 519 -14.27 24.69 -4.29
C ALA A 519 -13.75 24.49 -5.71
N ALA A 520 -12.54 24.96 -6.02
CA ALA A 520 -11.93 24.78 -7.35
C ALA A 520 -11.70 23.30 -7.68
N LYS A 521 -11.15 22.53 -6.74
CA LYS A 521 -10.91 21.09 -6.94
C LYS A 521 -12.22 20.29 -6.93
N LEU A 522 -13.19 20.67 -6.11
CA LEU A 522 -14.52 20.06 -6.15
C LEU A 522 -15.22 20.30 -7.49
N ALA A 523 -15.10 21.51 -8.05
CA ALA A 523 -15.63 21.84 -9.38
C ALA A 523 -15.03 20.92 -10.46
N GLU A 524 -13.73 20.67 -10.39
CA GLU A 524 -13.02 19.75 -11.29
C GLU A 524 -13.55 18.31 -11.15
N GLU A 525 -13.73 17.80 -9.93
CA GLU A 525 -14.24 16.45 -9.67
C GLU A 525 -15.72 16.27 -10.05
N LEU A 526 -16.52 17.32 -9.98
CA LEU A 526 -17.93 17.32 -10.37
C LEU A 526 -18.14 17.47 -11.87
N SER A 527 -17.18 18.04 -12.59
CA SER A 527 -17.23 18.19 -14.03
C SER A 527 -16.94 16.86 -14.74
N ASP A 528 -17.71 16.54 -15.75
CA ASP A 528 -17.55 15.31 -16.54
C ASP A 528 -17.51 15.65 -18.04
N PRO A 529 -16.32 15.67 -18.66
CA PRO A 529 -16.17 15.98 -20.07
C PRO A 529 -16.95 15.05 -21.01
N LYS A 530 -17.20 13.80 -20.58
CA LYS A 530 -17.92 12.80 -21.40
C LYS A 530 -19.42 13.10 -21.51
N THR A 531 -19.98 13.69 -20.45
CA THR A 531 -21.39 14.09 -20.43
C THR A 531 -21.60 15.57 -20.77
N GLY A 532 -20.51 16.33 -20.94
CA GLY A 532 -20.54 17.76 -21.17
C GLY A 532 -20.89 18.59 -19.91
N LEU A 533 -20.95 17.96 -18.75
CA LEU A 533 -21.22 18.63 -17.49
C LEU A 533 -19.99 19.46 -17.06
N VAL A 534 -20.15 20.77 -16.97
CA VAL A 534 -19.13 21.68 -16.47
C VAL A 534 -19.67 22.37 -15.22
N VAL A 535 -18.97 22.23 -14.09
CA VAL A 535 -19.30 22.88 -12.83
C VAL A 535 -18.26 23.96 -12.57
N SER A 536 -18.70 25.19 -12.34
CA SER A 536 -17.80 26.30 -12.00
C SER A 536 -17.35 26.24 -10.53
N PRO A 537 -16.21 26.85 -10.15
CA PRO A 537 -15.80 26.95 -8.75
C PRO A 537 -16.84 27.64 -7.84
N ASN A 538 -17.61 28.60 -8.38
CA ASN A 538 -18.68 29.29 -7.63
C ASN A 538 -19.85 28.34 -7.34
N GLU A 539 -20.26 27.53 -8.31
CA GLU A 539 -21.29 26.51 -8.11
C GLU A 539 -20.83 25.45 -7.12
N ALA A 540 -19.58 24.98 -7.22
CA ALA A 540 -19.02 24.03 -6.26
C ALA A 540 -18.96 24.62 -4.84
N LYS A 541 -18.68 25.92 -4.72
CA LYS A 541 -18.70 26.62 -3.43
C LYS A 541 -20.11 26.65 -2.85
N SER A 542 -21.12 26.99 -3.67
CA SER A 542 -22.52 26.92 -3.26
C SER A 542 -22.92 25.52 -2.79
N PHE A 543 -22.46 24.49 -3.46
CA PHE A 543 -22.74 23.09 -3.07
C PHE A 543 -22.16 22.74 -1.68
N LEU A 544 -20.98 23.27 -1.34
CA LEU A 544 -20.40 23.11 0.00
C LEU A 544 -21.19 23.91 1.05
N GLU A 545 -21.60 25.12 0.74
CA GLU A 545 -22.39 25.97 1.62
C GLU A 545 -23.78 25.37 1.91
N ASP A 546 -24.45 24.84 0.87
CA ASP A 546 -25.72 24.12 0.99
C ASP A 546 -25.55 22.88 1.90
N PHE A 547 -24.49 22.09 1.66
CA PHE A 547 -24.19 20.90 2.48
C PHE A 547 -24.03 21.28 3.96
N PHE A 548 -23.28 22.33 4.27
CA PHE A 548 -23.07 22.74 5.65
C PHE A 548 -24.30 23.40 6.28
N THR A 549 -25.18 23.96 5.46
CA THR A 549 -26.50 24.42 5.91
C THR A 549 -27.40 23.25 6.27
N ASP A 550 -27.35 22.21 5.48
CA ASP A 550 -28.12 20.99 5.67
C ASP A 550 -27.61 20.10 6.80
N PHE A 551 -26.28 20.13 7.05
CA PHE A 551 -25.57 19.33 8.05
C PHE A 551 -24.68 20.20 8.95
N PRO A 552 -25.26 21.12 9.74
CA PRO A 552 -24.50 22.11 10.51
C PRO A 552 -23.64 21.48 11.61
N GLU A 553 -23.99 20.27 12.09
CA GLU A 553 -23.20 19.56 13.08
C GLU A 553 -21.84 19.12 12.51
N VAL A 554 -21.79 18.77 11.22
CA VAL A 554 -20.52 18.43 10.53
C VAL A 554 -19.61 19.66 10.54
N LYS A 555 -20.12 20.84 10.17
CA LYS A 555 -19.35 22.09 10.20
C LYS A 555 -18.82 22.42 11.60
N LYS A 556 -19.69 22.30 12.63
CA LYS A 556 -19.29 22.51 14.04
C LYS A 556 -18.18 21.56 14.47
N PHE A 557 -18.25 20.30 14.06
CA PHE A 557 -17.19 19.31 14.32
C PHE A 557 -15.87 19.73 13.67
N MET A 558 -15.90 20.09 12.39
CA MET A 558 -14.71 20.54 11.66
C MET A 558 -14.06 21.74 12.32
N ASP A 559 -14.83 22.78 12.63
CA ASP A 559 -14.33 24.01 13.28
C ASP A 559 -13.75 23.70 14.68
N LYS A 560 -14.36 22.76 15.42
CA LYS A 560 -13.82 22.30 16.71
C LYS A 560 -12.48 21.61 16.56
N GLN A 561 -12.32 20.73 15.55
CA GLN A 561 -11.07 20.02 15.29
C GLN A 561 -9.95 20.98 14.85
N MET A 562 -10.26 21.93 13.97
CA MET A 562 -9.30 22.96 13.54
C MET A 562 -8.84 23.83 14.72
N LYS A 563 -9.78 24.30 15.56
CA LYS A 563 -9.45 25.06 16.79
C LYS A 563 -8.59 24.24 17.74
N PHE A 564 -8.87 22.94 17.89
CA PHE A 564 -8.07 22.04 18.71
C PHE A 564 -6.65 21.90 18.17
N MET A 565 -6.50 21.75 16.84
CA MET A 565 -5.20 21.67 16.16
C MET A 565 -4.38 22.93 16.39
N HIS A 566 -4.96 24.13 16.17
CA HIS A 566 -4.29 25.40 16.43
C HIS A 566 -3.87 25.58 17.89
N LYS A 567 -4.62 25.04 18.84
CA LYS A 567 -4.27 25.14 20.26
C LYS A 567 -3.20 24.14 20.68
N HIS A 568 -3.20 22.92 20.14
CA HIS A 568 -2.42 21.80 20.66
C HIS A 568 -1.37 21.23 19.73
N GLY A 569 -1.40 21.55 18.42
CA GLY A 569 -0.49 21.03 17.41
C GLY A 569 -0.66 19.54 17.10
N TYR A 570 -1.80 18.94 17.49
CA TYR A 570 -2.11 17.54 17.18
C TYR A 570 -3.61 17.27 17.23
N VAL A 571 -4.02 16.16 16.61
CA VAL A 571 -5.36 15.55 16.79
C VAL A 571 -5.24 14.09 17.20
N LYS A 572 -6.36 13.48 17.62
CA LYS A 572 -6.45 12.09 18.05
C LYS A 572 -7.58 11.36 17.34
N THR A 573 -7.38 10.05 17.05
CA THR A 573 -8.48 9.13 16.72
C THR A 573 -9.20 8.67 17.99
N LEU A 574 -10.33 7.97 17.82
CA LEU A 574 -11.05 7.31 18.92
C LEU A 574 -10.17 6.31 19.67
N PHE A 575 -9.32 5.60 18.97
CA PHE A 575 -8.36 4.63 19.54
C PHE A 575 -7.18 5.28 20.28
N GLY A 576 -7.09 6.61 20.29
CA GLY A 576 -6.03 7.36 20.96
C GLY A 576 -4.78 7.59 20.11
N ARG A 577 -4.77 7.18 18.83
CA ARG A 577 -3.69 7.49 17.89
C ARG A 577 -3.56 8.99 17.73
N LYS A 578 -2.34 9.52 17.84
CA LYS A 578 -2.08 10.95 17.62
C LYS A 578 -1.48 11.19 16.23
N ARG A 579 -1.90 12.28 15.61
CA ARG A 579 -1.22 12.93 14.49
C ARG A 579 -0.76 14.31 14.93
N ARG A 580 0.56 14.51 14.97
CA ARG A 580 1.19 15.78 15.35
C ARG A 580 1.47 16.59 14.09
N CYS A 581 1.10 17.87 14.13
CA CYS A 581 1.32 18.82 13.04
C CYS A 581 1.91 20.12 13.62
N PRO A 582 3.20 20.10 14.04
CA PRO A 582 3.84 21.29 14.60
C PRO A 582 3.89 22.47 13.61
N GLU A 583 3.81 22.19 12.32
CA GLU A 583 3.72 23.15 11.23
C GLU A 583 2.51 24.09 11.33
N ILE A 584 1.49 23.77 12.14
CA ILE A 584 0.34 24.66 12.42
C ILE A 584 0.77 25.96 13.12
N PHE A 585 1.92 25.94 13.81
CA PHE A 585 2.50 27.10 14.51
C PHE A 585 3.54 27.84 13.69
N GLY A 586 3.77 27.42 12.44
CA GLY A 586 4.75 28.04 11.53
C GLY A 586 4.13 29.19 10.71
N ASP A 587 4.93 29.75 9.81
CA ASP A 587 4.54 30.87 8.95
C ASP A 587 4.12 30.43 7.54
N ASN A 588 4.28 29.13 7.20
CA ASN A 588 3.96 28.63 5.87
C ASN A 588 2.46 28.31 5.76
N GLN A 589 1.71 29.20 5.12
CA GLN A 589 0.25 29.10 4.98
C GLN A 589 -0.19 27.77 4.34
N MET A 590 0.58 27.21 3.39
CA MET A 590 0.22 25.94 2.75
C MET A 590 0.32 24.78 3.75
N GLN A 591 1.33 24.76 4.61
CA GLN A 591 1.50 23.74 5.65
C GLN A 591 0.45 23.90 6.77
N ILE A 592 0.06 25.13 7.09
CA ILE A 592 -1.03 25.39 8.05
C ILE A 592 -2.33 24.81 7.52
N VAL A 593 -2.68 25.07 6.26
CA VAL A 593 -3.89 24.51 5.62
C VAL A 593 -3.83 22.97 5.56
N GLU A 594 -2.68 22.37 5.24
CA GLU A 594 -2.49 20.92 5.28
C GLU A 594 -2.74 20.36 6.69
N ALA A 595 -2.28 21.03 7.74
CA ALA A 595 -2.51 20.64 9.13
C ALA A 595 -3.98 20.81 9.55
N GLU A 596 -4.67 21.85 9.11
CA GLU A 596 -6.11 22.04 9.31
C GLU A 596 -6.91 20.92 8.65
N HIS A 597 -6.62 20.54 7.41
CA HIS A 597 -7.25 19.43 6.71
C HIS A 597 -6.99 18.10 7.45
N ALA A 598 -5.75 17.88 7.89
CA ALA A 598 -5.40 16.70 8.69
C ALA A 598 -6.21 16.62 9.98
N SER A 599 -6.54 17.78 10.60
CA SER A 599 -7.30 17.84 11.85
C SER A 599 -8.72 17.28 11.73
N VAL A 600 -9.32 17.38 10.56
CA VAL A 600 -10.67 16.87 10.27
C VAL A 600 -10.62 15.43 9.76
N ASN A 601 -9.68 15.14 8.86
CA ASN A 601 -9.60 13.86 8.16
C ASN A 601 -9.10 12.74 9.08
N ILE A 602 -8.02 12.96 9.84
CA ILE A 602 -7.39 11.91 10.66
C ILE A 602 -8.32 11.30 11.71
N PRO A 603 -9.16 12.05 12.44
CA PRO A 603 -10.14 11.46 13.36
C PRO A 603 -11.09 10.44 12.71
N CYS A 604 -11.48 10.65 11.45
CA CYS A 604 -12.36 9.74 10.71
C CYS A 604 -11.57 8.61 10.03
N GLN A 605 -10.61 8.96 9.17
CA GLN A 605 -9.85 8.01 8.38
C GLN A 605 -8.98 7.08 9.24
N GLY A 606 -8.29 7.65 10.25
CA GLY A 606 -7.46 6.88 11.15
C GLY A 606 -8.30 5.95 12.04
N ALA A 607 -9.46 6.41 12.51
CA ALA A 607 -10.37 5.56 13.28
C ALA A 607 -10.98 4.43 12.43
N ALA A 608 -11.30 4.67 11.15
CA ALA A 608 -11.77 3.63 10.23
C ALA A 608 -10.71 2.53 10.05
N SER A 609 -9.47 2.92 9.84
CA SER A 609 -8.36 1.98 9.71
C SER A 609 -8.08 1.20 11.00
N ASP A 610 -8.07 1.89 12.15
CA ASP A 610 -7.90 1.24 13.45
C ASP A 610 -9.06 0.27 13.74
N MET A 611 -10.30 0.61 13.33
CA MET A 611 -11.48 -0.24 13.47
C MET A 611 -11.35 -1.52 12.64
N ALA A 612 -11.00 -1.43 11.37
CA ALA A 612 -10.80 -2.58 10.49
C ALA A 612 -9.73 -3.52 11.06
N LEU A 613 -8.60 -2.93 11.48
CA LEU A 613 -7.50 -3.69 12.07
C LEU A 613 -7.89 -4.34 13.41
N PHE A 614 -8.68 -3.66 14.24
CA PHE A 614 -9.18 -4.21 15.51
C PHE A 614 -10.16 -5.36 15.27
N THR A 615 -11.04 -5.24 14.29
CA THR A 615 -11.95 -6.33 13.88
C THR A 615 -11.17 -7.56 13.42
N SER A 616 -10.14 -7.38 12.60
CA SER A 616 -9.24 -8.49 12.23
C SER A 616 -8.61 -9.17 13.45
N VAL A 617 -8.13 -8.38 14.41
CA VAL A 617 -7.56 -8.90 15.67
C VAL A 617 -8.59 -9.70 16.46
N LEU A 618 -9.80 -9.18 16.62
CA LEU A 618 -10.87 -9.89 17.35
C LEU A 618 -11.26 -11.21 16.65
N ILE A 619 -11.30 -11.23 15.32
CA ILE A 619 -11.57 -12.43 14.54
C ILE A 619 -10.46 -13.46 14.78
N ASP A 620 -9.19 -13.09 14.65
CA ASP A 620 -8.04 -13.98 14.90
C ASP A 620 -8.05 -14.55 16.33
N GLU A 621 -8.39 -13.73 17.33
CA GLU A 621 -8.53 -14.20 18.70
C GLU A 621 -9.62 -15.26 18.86
N LYS A 622 -10.79 -15.05 18.24
CA LYS A 622 -11.91 -16.00 18.30
C LYS A 622 -11.62 -17.28 17.53
N VAL A 623 -10.94 -17.19 16.38
CA VAL A 623 -10.47 -18.37 15.64
C VAL A 623 -9.48 -19.17 16.51
N ASN A 624 -8.50 -18.50 17.14
CA ASN A 624 -7.52 -19.17 18.01
C ASN A 624 -8.17 -19.84 19.24
N LYS A 625 -9.29 -19.31 19.75
CA LYS A 625 -10.07 -19.88 20.87
C LYS A 625 -11.04 -20.98 20.41
N GLY A 626 -11.19 -21.23 19.10
CA GLY A 626 -12.16 -22.17 18.54
C GLY A 626 -13.62 -21.71 18.60
N GLU A 627 -13.85 -20.40 18.83
CA GLU A 627 -15.19 -19.78 18.85
C GLU A 627 -15.69 -19.45 17.43
N LEU A 628 -14.78 -19.29 16.49
CA LEU A 628 -15.02 -19.17 15.05
C LEU A 628 -14.35 -20.34 14.31
N PRO A 629 -14.83 -20.70 13.11
CA PRO A 629 -14.19 -21.71 12.28
C PRO A 629 -12.81 -21.24 11.77
N ASP A 630 -12.12 -22.11 11.00
CA ASP A 630 -10.78 -21.82 10.45
C ASP A 630 -10.83 -20.75 9.35
N LEU A 631 -10.91 -19.49 9.77
CA LEU A 631 -10.82 -18.30 8.91
C LEU A 631 -9.37 -17.84 8.86
N GLN A 632 -8.68 -18.11 7.77
CA GLN A 632 -7.28 -17.76 7.60
C GLN A 632 -7.16 -16.41 6.87
N GLU A 633 -6.98 -15.32 7.59
CA GLU A 633 -6.71 -14.05 6.95
C GLU A 633 -5.41 -14.13 6.14
N VAL A 634 -5.48 -13.71 4.87
CA VAL A 634 -4.38 -13.76 3.90
C VAL A 634 -4.02 -12.39 3.33
N GLY A 635 -4.76 -11.36 3.68
CA GLY A 635 -4.47 -10.01 3.27
C GLY A 635 -5.58 -9.02 3.54
N THR A 636 -5.24 -7.76 3.40
CA THR A 636 -6.18 -6.65 3.48
C THR A 636 -5.90 -5.64 2.37
N VAL A 637 -6.95 -5.08 1.79
CA VAL A 637 -6.87 -4.04 0.75
C VAL A 637 -7.79 -2.91 1.15
N HIS A 638 -7.25 -1.77 1.59
CA HIS A 638 -7.99 -0.66 2.18
C HIS A 638 -8.81 -1.09 3.40
N ASP A 639 -10.15 -1.10 3.26
CA ASP A 639 -11.10 -1.45 4.31
C ASP A 639 -11.58 -2.92 4.19
N SER A 640 -11.11 -3.65 3.16
CA SER A 640 -11.47 -5.04 2.88
C SER A 640 -10.50 -6.02 3.53
N ILE A 641 -11.02 -7.09 4.12
CA ILE A 641 -10.28 -8.18 4.76
C ILE A 641 -10.56 -9.45 3.98
N TYR A 642 -9.52 -10.19 3.61
CA TYR A 642 -9.62 -11.42 2.82
C TYR A 642 -9.26 -12.64 3.66
N PHE A 643 -10.20 -13.58 3.76
CA PHE A 643 -9.99 -14.86 4.41
C PHE A 643 -9.95 -16.00 3.40
N ASP A 644 -8.97 -16.86 3.52
CA ASP A 644 -8.90 -18.16 2.84
C ASP A 644 -9.63 -19.18 3.72
N THR A 645 -10.80 -19.67 3.30
CA THR A 645 -11.79 -20.34 4.18
C THR A 645 -12.32 -21.60 3.55
N LEU A 646 -12.56 -22.64 4.35
CA LEU A 646 -13.22 -23.84 3.86
C LEU A 646 -14.68 -23.54 3.47
N PRO A 647 -15.19 -24.07 2.33
CA PRO A 647 -16.56 -23.79 1.88
C PRO A 647 -17.63 -24.09 2.94
N LYS A 648 -17.47 -25.15 3.75
CA LYS A 648 -18.39 -25.52 4.84
C LYS A 648 -18.49 -24.45 5.94
N ASP A 649 -17.43 -23.65 6.10
CA ASP A 649 -17.31 -22.63 7.14
C ASP A 649 -17.87 -21.27 6.69
N ILE A 650 -18.12 -21.12 5.38
CA ILE A 650 -18.83 -19.98 4.82
C ILE A 650 -20.33 -20.28 4.91
N ASN A 651 -20.90 -20.05 6.04
CA ASN A 651 -22.30 -20.30 6.32
C ASN A 651 -22.94 -19.12 7.06
N PRO A 652 -24.27 -19.03 7.08
CA PRO A 652 -24.97 -17.89 7.66
C PRO A 652 -24.64 -17.61 9.11
N LYS A 653 -24.39 -18.63 9.92
CA LYS A 653 -24.00 -18.47 11.32
C LYS A 653 -22.64 -17.75 11.42
N THR A 654 -21.68 -18.19 10.62
CA THR A 654 -20.35 -17.56 10.56
C THR A 654 -20.45 -16.11 10.09
N ILE A 655 -21.20 -15.87 9.00
CA ILE A 655 -21.41 -14.51 8.47
C ILE A 655 -22.07 -13.60 9.50
N TYR A 656 -23.10 -14.09 10.20
CA TYR A 656 -23.74 -13.32 11.27
C TYR A 656 -22.78 -12.99 12.40
N GLN A 657 -21.98 -13.95 12.85
CA GLN A 657 -20.98 -13.73 13.91
C GLN A 657 -19.95 -12.68 13.49
N LEU A 658 -19.45 -12.76 12.26
CA LEU A 658 -18.50 -11.79 11.72
C LEU A 658 -19.12 -10.39 11.60
N TRP A 659 -20.35 -10.32 11.08
CA TRP A 659 -21.08 -9.07 10.96
C TRP A 659 -21.37 -8.44 12.32
N ASP A 660 -21.82 -9.21 13.30
CA ASP A 660 -22.14 -8.73 14.66
C ASP A 660 -20.88 -8.19 15.36
N MET A 661 -19.75 -8.86 15.20
CA MET A 661 -18.46 -8.40 15.72
C MET A 661 -18.00 -7.10 15.05
N ALA A 662 -18.20 -6.97 13.75
CA ALA A 662 -17.73 -5.82 13.00
C ALA A 662 -18.62 -4.58 13.19
N ARG A 663 -19.96 -4.75 13.25
CA ARG A 663 -20.91 -3.63 13.38
C ARG A 663 -20.77 -2.87 14.69
N ASN A 664 -20.44 -3.58 15.77
CA ASN A 664 -20.31 -3.02 17.10
C ASN A 664 -19.19 -3.73 17.89
N PRO A 665 -17.93 -3.57 17.50
CA PRO A 665 -16.83 -4.24 18.16
C PRO A 665 -16.72 -3.76 19.62
N SER A 666 -16.32 -4.67 20.51
CA SER A 666 -16.19 -4.44 21.96
C SER A 666 -15.05 -3.48 22.30
N THR A 667 -15.14 -2.24 21.79
CA THR A 667 -14.09 -1.22 21.99
C THR A 667 -14.07 -0.65 23.41
N LYS A 668 -15.21 -0.73 24.14
CA LYS A 668 -15.35 -0.14 25.47
C LYS A 668 -14.37 -0.76 26.49
N GLU A 669 -14.25 -2.07 26.47
CA GLU A 669 -13.37 -2.80 27.39
C GLU A 669 -11.88 -2.53 27.11
N TRP A 670 -11.53 -2.32 25.85
CA TRP A 670 -10.14 -2.21 25.38
C TRP A 670 -9.63 -0.77 25.32
N PHE A 671 -10.52 0.18 24.98
CA PHE A 671 -10.16 1.58 24.70
C PHE A 671 -11.01 2.60 25.46
N GLY A 672 -12.04 2.19 26.19
CA GLY A 672 -12.88 3.07 27.00
C GLY A 672 -13.92 3.87 26.20
N PHE A 673 -14.16 3.54 24.92
CA PHE A 673 -15.20 4.15 24.10
C PHE A 673 -16.07 3.08 23.44
N GLN A 674 -17.29 3.45 23.07
CA GLN A 674 -18.21 2.61 22.30
C GLN A 674 -18.91 3.47 21.24
N ILE A 675 -19.21 2.89 20.10
CA ILE A 675 -20.03 3.52 19.05
C ILE A 675 -21.43 2.93 19.14
N ASP A 676 -22.38 3.63 19.76
CA ASP A 676 -23.71 3.13 20.10
C ASP A 676 -24.82 3.79 19.27
N ASP A 677 -24.50 4.86 18.56
CA ASP A 677 -25.47 5.65 17.78
C ASP A 677 -25.47 5.30 16.29
N ILE A 678 -24.57 4.42 15.86
CA ILE A 678 -24.49 3.94 14.48
C ILE A 678 -23.82 2.57 14.41
N ASP A 679 -24.38 1.65 13.63
CA ASP A 679 -23.72 0.39 13.32
C ASP A 679 -22.61 0.58 12.28
N MET A 680 -21.43 -0.03 12.51
CA MET A 680 -20.34 -0.10 11.55
C MET A 680 -20.59 -1.29 10.63
N SER A 681 -21.27 -1.06 9.52
CA SER A 681 -21.74 -2.12 8.64
C SER A 681 -20.66 -2.71 7.75
N MET A 682 -20.80 -4.00 7.42
CA MET A 682 -19.92 -4.71 6.49
C MET A 682 -20.68 -5.42 5.39
N ASP A 683 -20.10 -5.42 4.21
CA ASP A 683 -20.52 -6.22 3.06
C ASP A 683 -19.66 -7.48 2.97
N PHE A 684 -20.23 -8.58 2.45
CA PHE A 684 -19.55 -9.85 2.30
C PHE A 684 -19.61 -10.31 0.85
N GLU A 685 -18.47 -10.77 0.35
CA GLU A 685 -18.35 -11.37 -0.97
C GLU A 685 -17.61 -12.71 -0.86
N VAL A 686 -17.95 -13.64 -1.75
CA VAL A 686 -17.34 -14.97 -1.80
C VAL A 686 -16.88 -15.26 -3.21
N GLY A 687 -15.68 -15.78 -3.35
CA GLY A 687 -15.13 -16.11 -4.65
C GLY A 687 -13.97 -17.09 -4.62
N ARG A 688 -13.58 -17.58 -5.78
CA ARG A 688 -12.38 -18.39 -5.95
C ARG A 688 -11.12 -17.52 -6.00
N SER A 689 -11.24 -16.35 -6.60
CA SER A 689 -10.18 -15.35 -6.74
C SER A 689 -10.66 -14.00 -6.25
N GLN A 690 -9.73 -13.09 -5.97
CA GLN A 690 -10.06 -11.68 -5.65
C GLN A 690 -10.64 -10.91 -6.84
N GLY A 691 -10.76 -11.51 -8.00
CA GLY A 691 -11.31 -10.91 -9.22
C GLY A 691 -12.64 -11.52 -9.67
N GLU A 692 -13.13 -12.53 -8.96
CA GLU A 692 -14.35 -13.30 -9.31
C GLU A 692 -15.23 -13.49 -8.07
N GLU A 693 -15.42 -12.40 -7.33
CA GLU A 693 -16.19 -12.38 -6.10
C GLU A 693 -17.68 -12.17 -6.40
N LEU A 694 -18.52 -12.92 -5.72
CA LEU A 694 -19.97 -12.78 -5.78
C LEU A 694 -20.49 -12.22 -4.46
N PRO A 695 -21.38 -11.21 -4.49
CA PRO A 695 -21.97 -10.66 -3.28
C PRO A 695 -22.77 -11.74 -2.55
N PHE A 696 -22.48 -11.91 -1.26
CA PHE A 696 -23.13 -12.92 -0.41
C PHE A 696 -24.14 -12.27 0.55
N ALA A 697 -23.72 -11.23 1.25
CA ALA A 697 -24.60 -10.40 2.08
C ALA A 697 -24.17 -8.96 1.92
N VAL A 698 -24.88 -8.24 1.06
CA VAL A 698 -24.62 -6.82 0.82
C VAL A 698 -25.51 -5.99 1.73
N GLY A 699 -25.05 -4.84 2.18
CA GLY A 699 -25.55 -3.96 3.22
C GLY A 699 -27.04 -3.67 3.33
N TYR A 700 -27.84 -4.07 2.37
CA TYR A 700 -29.30 -3.92 2.40
C TYR A 700 -30.07 -5.17 2.89
N ASP A 701 -29.38 -6.28 3.13
CA ASP A 701 -30.00 -7.52 3.64
C ASP A 701 -29.86 -7.72 5.16
N TYR A 702 -29.56 -6.62 5.91
CA TYR A 702 -29.43 -6.66 7.37
C TYR A 702 -30.63 -7.23 8.08
N ASN A 703 -31.83 -6.95 7.60
CA ASN A 703 -33.05 -7.53 8.19
C ASN A 703 -33.08 -9.05 8.08
N ARG A 704 -32.46 -9.63 7.08
CA ARG A 704 -32.29 -11.09 6.95
C ARG A 704 -31.31 -11.61 7.99
N LEU A 705 -30.15 -10.97 8.15
CA LEU A 705 -29.15 -11.36 9.15
C LEU A 705 -29.64 -11.11 10.57
N LEU A 706 -30.34 -9.98 10.84
CA LEU A 706 -30.94 -9.65 12.15
C LEU A 706 -32.07 -10.62 12.55
N ASN A 707 -32.83 -11.15 11.60
CA ASN A 707 -33.91 -12.12 11.83
C ASN A 707 -33.39 -13.55 11.92
N PHE A 708 -32.09 -13.76 11.76
CA PHE A 708 -31.45 -15.05 11.88
C PHE A 708 -31.42 -15.50 13.34
N LYS A 709 -32.32 -16.42 13.71
CA LYS A 709 -32.40 -17.00 15.06
C LYS A 709 -31.78 -18.39 15.15
N GLY A 710 -30.83 -18.75 14.30
CA GLY A 710 -29.99 -19.95 14.45
C GLY A 710 -30.51 -21.24 13.80
N GLU A 711 -31.68 -21.26 13.15
CA GLU A 711 -32.18 -22.43 12.43
C GLU A 711 -32.33 -22.13 10.93
N TRP A 712 -31.33 -22.55 10.18
CA TRP A 712 -31.26 -22.27 8.74
C TRP A 712 -31.62 -23.47 7.86
N LYS A 713 -31.65 -24.69 8.40
CA LYS A 713 -31.86 -25.89 7.65
C LYS A 713 -33.23 -25.88 6.96
N GLY A 714 -33.23 -25.87 5.63
CA GLY A 714 -34.45 -25.81 4.80
C GLY A 714 -35.00 -24.41 4.59
N SER A 715 -34.28 -23.36 4.93
CA SER A 715 -34.70 -21.96 4.68
C SER A 715 -34.36 -21.45 3.25
N LYS A 716 -35.09 -20.42 2.81
CA LYS A 716 -34.75 -19.73 1.53
C LYS A 716 -33.34 -19.12 1.53
N GLU A 717 -32.83 -18.78 2.69
CA GLU A 717 -31.50 -18.25 2.91
C GLU A 717 -30.44 -19.34 2.71
N GLU A 718 -30.72 -20.58 3.16
CA GLU A 718 -29.85 -21.72 2.89
C GLU A 718 -29.82 -22.04 1.39
N GLU A 719 -30.97 -22.03 0.70
CA GLU A 719 -31.06 -22.21 -0.74
C GLU A 719 -30.28 -21.12 -1.51
N TYR A 720 -30.40 -19.87 -1.08
CA TYR A 720 -29.66 -18.75 -1.66
C TYR A 720 -28.15 -18.93 -1.48
N TYR A 721 -27.72 -19.28 -0.27
CA TYR A 721 -26.33 -19.59 0.05
C TYR A 721 -25.77 -20.70 -0.85
N PHE A 722 -26.46 -21.83 -0.93
CA PHE A 722 -26.05 -22.94 -1.79
C PHE A 722 -26.03 -22.56 -3.26
N SER A 723 -26.94 -21.70 -3.71
CA SER A 723 -26.92 -21.20 -5.07
C SER A 723 -25.67 -20.34 -5.36
N LEU A 724 -25.26 -19.50 -4.42
CA LEU A 724 -24.03 -18.67 -4.54
C LEU A 724 -22.77 -19.52 -4.50
N VAL A 725 -22.68 -20.45 -3.55
CA VAL A 725 -21.57 -21.41 -3.48
C VAL A 725 -21.53 -22.26 -4.76
N ASN A 726 -22.67 -22.65 -5.32
CA ASN A 726 -22.75 -23.38 -6.58
C ASN A 726 -22.37 -22.49 -7.79
N LYS A 727 -22.69 -21.21 -7.80
CA LYS A 727 -22.21 -20.25 -8.81
C LYS A 727 -20.70 -20.09 -8.74
N CYS A 728 -20.13 -19.98 -7.55
CA CYS A 728 -18.66 -19.97 -7.37
C CYS A 728 -18.00 -21.24 -7.88
N LYS A 729 -18.71 -22.39 -7.82
CA LYS A 729 -18.25 -23.66 -8.41
C LYS A 729 -18.22 -23.65 -9.93
N SER A 730 -19.23 -23.10 -10.56
CA SER A 730 -19.39 -23.18 -12.03
C SER A 730 -18.31 -22.44 -12.80
N VAL A 731 -17.52 -21.64 -12.12
CA VAL A 731 -16.45 -20.82 -12.71
C VAL A 731 -15.14 -21.58 -12.90
N ASP A 732 -14.83 -22.62 -12.12
CA ASP A 732 -13.71 -23.55 -12.41
C ASP A 732 -13.69 -24.77 -11.49
N VAL A 733 -14.13 -25.91 -11.97
CA VAL A 733 -14.58 -27.02 -11.13
C VAL A 733 -13.63 -28.22 -11.06
N LYS A 734 -12.45 -28.19 -11.67
CA LYS A 734 -11.66 -29.42 -11.77
C LYS A 734 -11.19 -29.98 -10.43
N ASP A 735 -11.01 -29.14 -9.40
CA ASP A 735 -10.38 -29.55 -8.14
C ASP A 735 -11.33 -29.65 -6.92
N TYR A 736 -12.43 -28.90 -6.89
CA TYR A 736 -13.32 -28.83 -5.74
C TYR A 736 -14.15 -30.08 -5.45
N PRO A 737 -14.74 -30.77 -6.45
CA PRO A 737 -15.61 -31.95 -6.18
C PRO A 737 -14.87 -33.15 -5.61
N LYS A 738 -13.55 -33.24 -5.84
CA LYS A 738 -12.73 -34.34 -5.32
C LYS A 738 -12.37 -34.18 -3.85
N VAL A 739 -12.34 -32.94 -3.37
CA VAL A 739 -11.88 -32.60 -2.01
C VAL A 739 -13.05 -32.55 -1.02
N TYR A 740 -14.25 -32.15 -1.47
CA TYR A 740 -15.44 -31.98 -0.62
C TYR A 740 -16.70 -32.45 -1.35
N PRO A 741 -16.84 -33.73 -1.69
CA PRO A 741 -17.96 -34.24 -2.49
C PRO A 741 -19.32 -34.04 -1.84
N GLU A 742 -19.42 -34.00 -0.50
CA GLU A 742 -20.66 -33.78 0.26
C GLU A 742 -21.23 -32.35 0.10
N TYR A 743 -20.40 -31.37 -0.16
CA TYR A 743 -20.82 -29.97 -0.37
C TYR A 743 -21.03 -29.61 -1.84
N PHE A 744 -20.74 -30.58 -2.72
CA PHE A 744 -20.69 -30.34 -4.16
C PHE A 744 -21.56 -31.29 -4.97
N LYS A 745 -22.46 -32.06 -4.30
CA LYS A 745 -23.48 -32.91 -4.93
C LYS A 745 -24.72 -32.13 -5.33
#